data_a923f4aa52c06aa874262168644cd866
#
_entry.id   a923f4aa52c06aa874262168644cd866
#
_cell.length_a   1.000
_cell.length_b   1.000
_cell.length_c   1.000
_cell.angle_alpha   90.00
_cell.angle_beta   90.00
_cell.angle_gamma   90.00
#
_symmetry.space_group_name_H-M   'P 1'
#
loop_
_entity.id
_entity.type
_entity.pdbx_description
1 polymer ?
#
loop_
_entity_poly.entity_id
_entity_poly.type
_entity_poly.pdbx_seq_one_letter_code
_entity_poly.pdbx_strand_id
1 'polypeptide(L)'
;MKHPVYWFLISSSLFASNSLSFAEVTQATLTPSDSYNGNVTSDEFKVKETSSGATYTCEGNVCISYAGLSNSGLSNSCFTDSAGDLSFIGNGYSLCFDNITTQASNPGAINVKGSGKTLNVSGFSLFSCAYCPPGTTGYGAIKTLGNTTIKDNSSLVFHKNCSKTDGGVIYCKASSGTTELKIENNQNLVFSENSSNTKGGAIFTQKLTITSGGPTLFSNNSVSHDSTPKGGAICLDDTSSECNLTADLGDIIFDGNKIITTSEGSSTVKRNSIDLGSGGKFTNLRAKDGFGIFFYDPIANQGDTGAEIELNKTESGTNYTGKIVFSGEKLSDEEKTDPDNLKSYFTQPLKIGAGSLVLKDGVTLEAKQVTQTAGTVVMDLGTTLQTPSSSGETITLTNLDINIASLGGGGGTSPAKVAANTDSKKVTITAVNLVDADGNTYEDPILSSSKPFTAITAKSGSSATTTAPTTNLENYTPPTHYGYQGNWTVTWKEGSSAQEQIATLTWEQTGYSPNPERQGPLVPNTLWGSFSDIRAIQNLMDISVNGADYHRGVWVSGLANFLHKSGSDTKRKFRHNSAGYALGVYAQTPSEDVFSAAFCQLFGKDKDYLVSKNNANIYAGSLYYQHISYWSTWQNLLQNTIGAEAPLVLNAQLTYCHASNDMKTNMTTTYAPLKTTYSEIKGDWGNDCFGIELGATVPIQTESSLLFDMYSPFLKLQLVHAHQDDFKENNSDQGRYFESSNLTNLSLPIGVKLERFAHNDTASYHVTAAYSPDIVRSNPDCTTSLLVSPTSAVWVTKANNLARSAFILKAGNYLSLSHNIELFSQFGFELRGSSRTYNVDLGSKIQF
;
A
#
# COMPACT_ATOMS: atom_id res chain seq x y z
N MET A 1 10.68 10.41 -4.97
CA MET A 1 10.39 9.55 -6.13
C MET A 1 9.99 8.19 -5.58
N LYS A 2 8.73 7.83 -5.72
CA LYS A 2 8.22 6.54 -5.24
C LYS A 2 8.77 5.46 -6.17
N HIS A 3 9.74 4.69 -5.73
CA HIS A 3 9.99 3.41 -6.35
C HIS A 3 8.83 2.49 -5.98
N PRO A 4 8.13 1.88 -6.94
CA PRO A 4 7.24 0.79 -6.61
C PRO A 4 8.12 -0.35 -6.10
N VAL A 5 7.94 -0.72 -4.86
CA VAL A 5 8.37 -2.00 -4.35
C VAL A 5 7.54 -3.04 -5.10
N TYR A 6 8.05 -3.54 -6.22
CA TYR A 6 7.55 -4.76 -6.80
C TYR A 6 7.90 -5.89 -5.82
N TRP A 7 6.98 -6.17 -4.94
CA TRP A 7 6.96 -7.43 -4.23
C TRP A 7 6.82 -8.53 -5.28
N PHE A 8 7.90 -9.23 -5.51
CA PHE A 8 7.90 -10.47 -6.22
C PHE A 8 7.10 -11.49 -5.39
N LEU A 9 5.80 -11.54 -5.62
CA LEU A 9 5.02 -12.75 -5.49
C LEU A 9 5.39 -13.71 -6.65
N ILE A 10 6.68 -14.01 -6.81
CA ILE A 10 7.14 -15.24 -7.41
C ILE A 10 7.35 -16.18 -6.25
N SER A 11 6.28 -16.51 -5.67
CA SER A 11 6.29 -17.60 -4.76
C SER A 11 5.49 -18.71 -5.34
N SER A 12 5.34 -19.64 -4.65
CA SER A 12 4.42 -20.78 -4.58
C SER A 12 3.26 -20.88 -5.59
N SER A 13 2.78 -19.83 -6.25
CA SER A 13 1.75 -19.95 -7.28
C SER A 13 2.26 -20.40 -8.66
N LEU A 14 3.57 -20.37 -8.94
CA LEU A 14 4.11 -20.96 -10.17
C LEU A 14 4.37 -22.46 -10.03
N PHE A 15 4.35 -22.99 -8.79
CA PHE A 15 4.56 -24.42 -8.54
C PHE A 15 3.43 -25.09 -7.73
N ALA A 16 2.39 -24.36 -7.39
CA ALA A 16 1.22 -24.94 -6.75
C ALA A 16 0.30 -25.55 -7.81
N SER A 17 0.39 -26.85 -7.99
CA SER A 17 -0.63 -27.79 -8.49
C SER A 17 -1.32 -27.50 -9.82
N ASN A 18 -0.79 -26.70 -10.69
CA ASN A 18 -1.07 -26.85 -12.11
C ASN A 18 0.09 -27.64 -12.70
N SER A 19 -0.16 -28.85 -13.13
CA SER A 19 0.59 -29.46 -14.21
C SER A 19 0.66 -28.41 -15.30
N LEU A 20 1.75 -27.64 -15.36
CA LEU A 20 2.14 -27.04 -16.61
C LEU A 20 2.18 -28.24 -17.56
N SER A 21 1.21 -28.35 -18.44
CA SER A 21 1.36 -29.18 -19.63
C SER A 21 2.52 -28.53 -20.37
N PHE A 22 3.72 -28.95 -20.04
CA PHE A 22 4.86 -28.75 -20.90
C PHE A 22 4.46 -29.40 -22.23
N ALA A 23 4.37 -28.59 -23.29
CA ALA A 23 4.34 -29.14 -24.63
C ALA A 23 5.43 -30.23 -24.67
N GLU A 24 5.07 -31.39 -25.17
CA GLU A 24 5.82 -32.65 -25.22
C GLU A 24 7.30 -32.57 -24.74
N VAL A 25 7.60 -33.23 -23.61
CA VAL A 25 8.93 -33.32 -23.04
C VAL A 25 9.84 -34.02 -24.04
N THR A 26 10.59 -33.24 -24.77
CA THR A 26 11.57 -33.74 -25.71
C THR A 26 12.97 -33.68 -25.09
N GLN A 27 13.65 -34.78 -25.01
CA GLN A 27 15.02 -34.90 -24.53
C GLN A 27 15.99 -34.62 -25.66
N ALA A 28 17.05 -33.89 -25.32
CA ALA A 28 18.10 -33.56 -26.25
C ALA A 28 19.40 -34.29 -25.93
N THR A 29 20.11 -34.82 -26.94
CA THR A 29 21.43 -35.40 -26.76
C THR A 29 22.45 -34.30 -26.96
N LEU A 30 23.12 -33.86 -25.88
CA LEU A 30 24.24 -32.92 -25.97
C LEU A 30 25.53 -33.74 -26.22
N THR A 31 26.27 -33.46 -27.29
CA THR A 31 27.57 -34.06 -27.55
C THR A 31 28.68 -33.09 -27.20
N PRO A 32 29.83 -33.57 -26.66
CA PRO A 32 30.98 -32.70 -26.40
C PRO A 32 31.41 -32.03 -27.71
N SER A 33 31.61 -30.70 -27.71
CA SER A 33 32.01 -29.84 -28.80
C SER A 33 31.08 -29.66 -30.00
N ASP A 34 29.87 -30.20 -29.95
CA ASP A 34 28.85 -29.98 -30.96
C ASP A 34 27.82 -29.00 -30.48
N SER A 35 27.44 -28.06 -31.38
CA SER A 35 26.24 -27.27 -31.20
C SER A 35 25.00 -28.16 -31.29
N TYR A 36 24.11 -28.10 -30.32
CA TYR A 36 22.93 -28.96 -30.30
C TYR A 36 21.67 -28.25 -30.79
N ASN A 37 20.99 -28.85 -31.78
CA ASN A 37 19.77 -28.30 -32.35
C ASN A 37 18.70 -29.39 -32.46
N GLY A 38 17.80 -29.49 -31.48
CA GLY A 38 16.68 -30.43 -31.66
C GLY A 38 16.03 -30.98 -30.39
N ASN A 39 14.92 -31.63 -30.61
CA ASN A 39 14.06 -32.25 -29.61
C ASN A 39 14.40 -33.74 -29.48
N VAL A 40 14.58 -34.26 -28.26
CA VAL A 40 14.86 -35.69 -28.00
C VAL A 40 13.80 -36.25 -27.06
N THR A 41 13.37 -37.47 -27.29
CA THR A 41 12.40 -38.19 -26.47
C THR A 41 13.05 -38.76 -25.19
N SER A 42 12.23 -39.01 -24.16
CA SER A 42 12.65 -39.40 -22.80
C SER A 42 13.53 -40.65 -22.72
N ASP A 43 13.44 -41.53 -23.70
CA ASP A 43 14.12 -42.82 -23.66
C ASP A 43 15.54 -42.80 -24.21
N GLU A 44 16.00 -41.67 -24.77
CA GLU A 44 17.30 -41.54 -25.44
C GLU A 44 18.38 -40.80 -24.66
N PHE A 45 18.04 -40.15 -23.52
CA PHE A 45 19.04 -39.45 -22.74
C PHE A 45 19.93 -40.44 -21.99
N LYS A 46 21.17 -40.48 -22.38
CA LYS A 46 22.21 -41.26 -21.69
C LYS A 46 23.10 -40.37 -20.85
N VAL A 47 23.49 -40.85 -19.66
CA VAL A 47 24.53 -40.21 -18.84
C VAL A 47 25.71 -39.84 -19.70
N LYS A 48 26.14 -38.57 -19.67
CA LYS A 48 27.30 -38.06 -20.39
C LYS A 48 28.52 -38.13 -19.49
N GLU A 49 29.40 -39.09 -19.75
CA GLU A 49 30.67 -39.27 -19.05
C GLU A 49 31.82 -38.91 -19.95
N THR A 50 32.71 -38.03 -19.47
CA THR A 50 33.94 -37.62 -20.13
C THR A 50 35.11 -37.73 -19.19
N SER A 51 36.33 -37.76 -19.76
CA SER A 51 37.59 -37.80 -18.99
C SER A 51 38.62 -36.76 -19.48
N SER A 52 38.26 -35.96 -20.46
CA SER A 52 39.18 -34.98 -21.10
C SER A 52 38.61 -33.55 -21.10
N GLY A 53 37.47 -33.36 -20.50
CA GLY A 53 36.69 -32.10 -20.55
C GLY A 53 35.72 -32.06 -21.69
N ALA A 54 34.71 -31.20 -21.54
CA ALA A 54 33.68 -30.99 -22.55
C ALA A 54 33.07 -29.57 -22.46
N THR A 55 32.67 -29.09 -23.64
CA THR A 55 31.84 -27.88 -23.76
C THR A 55 30.48 -28.25 -24.36
N TYR A 56 29.42 -28.00 -23.62
CA TYR A 56 28.03 -28.22 -24.05
C TYR A 56 27.42 -26.89 -24.45
N THR A 57 26.99 -26.76 -25.71
CA THR A 57 26.37 -25.53 -26.21
C THR A 57 24.91 -25.81 -26.56
N CYS A 58 24.00 -25.00 -26.03
CA CYS A 58 22.57 -25.13 -26.33
C CYS A 58 22.23 -24.33 -27.61
N GLU A 59 21.50 -24.99 -28.53
CA GLU A 59 20.86 -24.39 -29.67
C GLU A 59 19.34 -24.44 -29.61
N GLY A 60 18.79 -24.83 -28.44
CA GLY A 60 17.36 -24.87 -28.11
C GLY A 60 17.16 -25.06 -26.61
N ASN A 61 15.92 -24.95 -26.16
CA ASN A 61 15.55 -25.19 -24.77
C ASN A 61 15.67 -26.69 -24.47
N VAL A 62 16.33 -27.02 -23.37
CA VAL A 62 16.56 -28.40 -22.93
C VAL A 62 16.02 -28.57 -21.51
N CYS A 63 15.20 -29.59 -21.29
CA CYS A 63 14.75 -30.01 -19.98
C CYS A 63 15.04 -31.51 -19.79
N ILE A 64 15.77 -31.85 -18.75
CA ILE A 64 16.11 -33.21 -18.39
C ILE A 64 15.29 -33.55 -17.13
N SER A 65 14.36 -34.49 -17.28
CA SER A 65 13.52 -34.94 -16.16
C SER A 65 13.43 -36.45 -16.15
N TYR A 66 13.49 -37.03 -14.95
CA TYR A 66 13.32 -38.45 -14.71
C TYR A 66 12.06 -38.77 -13.88
N ALA A 67 11.06 -37.95 -13.94
CA ALA A 67 9.79 -38.14 -13.26
C ALA A 67 9.12 -39.48 -13.71
N GLY A 68 9.00 -40.42 -12.79
CA GLY A 68 8.28 -41.67 -13.03
C GLY A 68 9.16 -42.92 -13.27
N LEU A 69 10.47 -42.84 -13.23
CA LEU A 69 11.32 -44.03 -13.24
C LEU A 69 11.36 -44.66 -11.85
N SER A 70 10.78 -45.84 -11.74
CA SER A 70 10.69 -46.63 -10.49
C SER A 70 12.08 -46.99 -9.96
N ASN A 71 12.39 -46.62 -8.72
CA ASN A 71 13.35 -47.21 -7.78
C ASN A 71 14.84 -47.38 -8.17
N SER A 72 15.26 -47.09 -9.37
CA SER A 72 16.66 -47.12 -9.78
C SER A 72 17.04 -45.77 -10.34
N GLY A 73 17.53 -44.84 -9.48
CA GLY A 73 18.12 -43.56 -9.95
C GLY A 73 19.24 -43.78 -10.98
N LEU A 74 19.68 -42.71 -11.62
CA LEU A 74 20.80 -42.76 -12.56
C LEU A 74 22.04 -43.34 -11.85
N SER A 75 22.81 -44.18 -12.54
CA SER A 75 24.08 -44.70 -12.03
C SER A 75 25.14 -43.62 -11.76
N ASN A 76 25.07 -42.51 -12.51
CA ASN A 76 25.87 -41.29 -12.36
C ASN A 76 25.00 -40.04 -12.51
N SER A 77 25.60 -38.84 -12.34
CA SER A 77 24.99 -37.56 -12.63
C SER A 77 24.67 -37.45 -14.14
N CYS A 78 23.76 -36.57 -14.51
CA CYS A 78 23.44 -36.32 -15.92
C CYS A 78 24.70 -35.99 -16.72
N PHE A 79 25.56 -35.16 -16.14
CA PHE A 79 26.86 -34.81 -16.74
C PHE A 79 28.00 -35.12 -15.74
N THR A 80 28.97 -35.92 -16.14
CA THR A 80 30.12 -36.27 -15.29
C THR A 80 31.42 -36.08 -16.07
N ASP A 81 32.40 -35.42 -15.49
CA ASP A 81 33.77 -35.45 -15.98
C ASP A 81 34.71 -35.94 -14.89
N SER A 82 35.61 -36.88 -15.25
CA SER A 82 36.50 -37.49 -14.29
C SER A 82 37.88 -36.79 -14.20
N ALA A 83 38.33 -36.06 -15.23
CA ALA A 83 39.66 -35.48 -15.26
C ALA A 83 39.79 -34.20 -16.10
N GLY A 84 38.68 -33.68 -16.68
CA GLY A 84 38.68 -32.47 -17.51
C GLY A 84 37.80 -31.36 -16.95
N ASP A 85 37.77 -30.23 -17.65
CA ASP A 85 36.90 -29.09 -17.36
C ASP A 85 35.53 -29.24 -18.03
N LEU A 86 34.46 -28.79 -17.38
CA LEU A 86 33.11 -28.72 -17.97
C LEU A 86 32.67 -27.30 -18.20
N SER A 87 32.09 -27.03 -19.37
CA SER A 87 31.50 -25.74 -19.71
C SER A 87 30.12 -25.92 -20.33
N PHE A 88 29.15 -25.13 -19.88
CA PHE A 88 27.78 -25.04 -20.40
C PHE A 88 27.52 -23.63 -20.91
N ILE A 89 27.16 -23.51 -22.20
CA ILE A 89 26.89 -22.25 -22.89
C ILE A 89 25.46 -22.24 -23.36
N GLY A 90 24.64 -21.33 -22.80
CA GLY A 90 23.20 -21.30 -23.02
C GLY A 90 22.76 -20.66 -24.33
N ASN A 91 23.51 -19.69 -24.89
CA ASN A 91 23.13 -18.92 -26.07
C ASN A 91 21.71 -18.31 -26.00
N GLY A 92 21.24 -17.97 -24.81
CA GLY A 92 19.89 -17.45 -24.59
C GLY A 92 18.80 -18.51 -24.48
N TYR A 93 19.14 -19.80 -24.48
CA TYR A 93 18.21 -20.90 -24.30
C TYR A 93 18.19 -21.37 -22.83
N SER A 94 17.25 -22.28 -22.51
CA SER A 94 17.09 -22.83 -21.17
C SER A 94 17.72 -24.22 -21.05
N LEU A 95 18.32 -24.48 -19.87
CA LEU A 95 18.71 -25.82 -19.43
C LEU A 95 18.15 -26.10 -18.05
N CYS A 96 17.26 -27.08 -17.98
CA CYS A 96 16.54 -27.43 -16.76
C CYS A 96 16.81 -28.89 -16.38
N PHE A 97 17.05 -29.13 -15.09
CA PHE A 97 17.14 -30.44 -14.47
C PHE A 97 16.00 -30.55 -13.46
N ASP A 98 15.12 -31.53 -13.64
CA ASP A 98 13.95 -31.70 -12.82
C ASP A 98 13.81 -33.15 -12.34
N ASN A 99 13.57 -33.33 -11.03
CA ASN A 99 13.32 -34.62 -10.39
C ASN A 99 14.41 -35.68 -10.68
N ILE A 100 15.67 -35.28 -10.66
CA ILE A 100 16.79 -36.17 -10.97
C ILE A 100 17.26 -36.90 -9.71
N THR A 101 17.11 -38.22 -9.67
CA THR A 101 17.63 -39.07 -8.58
C THR A 101 18.82 -39.87 -9.07
N THR A 102 19.90 -39.86 -8.29
CA THR A 102 21.11 -40.65 -8.59
C THR A 102 21.29 -41.80 -7.59
N GLN A 103 21.96 -42.84 -8.01
CA GLN A 103 22.42 -43.92 -7.13
C GLN A 103 23.74 -43.50 -6.42
N ALA A 104 23.93 -44.03 -5.24
CA ALA A 104 25.17 -43.82 -4.44
C ALA A 104 25.47 -42.32 -4.15
N SER A 105 26.75 -41.93 -4.24
CA SER A 105 27.27 -40.63 -3.76
C SER A 105 27.38 -39.55 -4.82
N ASN A 106 26.67 -39.68 -5.94
CA ASN A 106 26.75 -38.71 -7.02
C ASN A 106 25.69 -37.59 -6.84
N PRO A 107 25.95 -36.35 -7.31
CA PRO A 107 24.95 -35.30 -7.41
C PRO A 107 23.96 -35.57 -8.55
N GLY A 108 22.82 -34.90 -8.54
CA GLY A 108 21.78 -35.12 -9.55
C GLY A 108 22.20 -34.68 -10.96
N ALA A 109 22.57 -33.41 -11.12
CA ALA A 109 22.76 -32.81 -12.41
C ALA A 109 24.22 -32.89 -12.94
N ILE A 110 25.17 -32.28 -12.22
CA ILE A 110 26.57 -32.11 -12.70
C ILE A 110 27.58 -32.57 -11.68
N ASN A 111 28.57 -33.33 -12.11
CA ASN A 111 29.67 -33.86 -11.28
C ASN A 111 31.04 -33.69 -11.94
N VAL A 112 31.83 -32.77 -11.44
CA VAL A 112 33.23 -32.59 -11.85
C VAL A 112 34.15 -33.22 -10.81
N LYS A 113 34.68 -34.44 -11.12
CA LYS A 113 35.44 -35.28 -10.18
C LYS A 113 36.94 -34.96 -10.14
N GLY A 114 37.46 -34.31 -11.18
CA GLY A 114 38.85 -33.93 -11.29
C GLY A 114 39.25 -32.84 -10.29
N SER A 115 40.21 -33.09 -9.41
CA SER A 115 40.73 -32.07 -8.50
C SER A 115 41.34 -30.92 -9.30
N GLY A 116 40.95 -29.68 -8.99
CA GLY A 116 41.41 -28.47 -9.68
C GLY A 116 40.77 -28.22 -11.07
N LYS A 117 39.81 -29.04 -11.49
CA LYS A 117 39.08 -28.90 -12.74
C LYS A 117 37.90 -27.95 -12.59
N THR A 118 37.58 -27.18 -13.62
CA THR A 118 36.60 -26.07 -13.57
C THR A 118 35.22 -26.47 -14.08
N LEU A 119 34.21 -25.82 -13.50
CA LEU A 119 32.86 -25.80 -14.05
C LEU A 119 32.49 -24.36 -14.43
N ASN A 120 32.04 -24.16 -15.68
CA ASN A 120 31.54 -22.89 -16.16
C ASN A 120 30.11 -23.04 -16.66
N VAL A 121 29.21 -22.12 -16.24
CA VAL A 121 27.81 -22.07 -16.70
C VAL A 121 27.49 -20.62 -17.07
N SER A 122 27.09 -20.38 -18.32
CA SER A 122 26.84 -19.00 -18.76
C SER A 122 25.85 -18.88 -19.92
N GLY A 123 25.24 -17.69 -20.05
CA GLY A 123 24.44 -17.29 -21.20
C GLY A 123 23.08 -17.95 -21.32
N PHE A 124 22.51 -18.49 -20.25
CA PHE A 124 21.21 -19.13 -20.26
C PHE A 124 20.08 -18.10 -20.03
N SER A 125 18.95 -18.27 -20.72
CA SER A 125 17.69 -17.59 -20.36
C SER A 125 17.17 -18.14 -19.04
N LEU A 126 17.28 -19.46 -18.82
CA LEU A 126 16.98 -20.14 -17.56
C LEU A 126 17.96 -21.32 -17.38
N PHE A 127 18.67 -21.34 -16.26
CA PHE A 127 19.35 -22.53 -15.78
C PHE A 127 18.70 -22.92 -14.45
N SER A 128 18.19 -24.14 -14.36
CA SER A 128 17.50 -24.58 -13.16
C SER A 128 17.78 -26.00 -12.75
N CYS A 129 17.83 -26.24 -11.44
CA CYS A 129 17.80 -27.57 -10.84
C CYS A 129 16.66 -27.59 -9.81
N ALA A 130 15.69 -28.48 -10.04
CA ALA A 130 14.55 -28.65 -9.16
C ALA A 130 14.37 -30.12 -8.78
N TYR A 131 14.01 -30.35 -7.50
CA TYR A 131 13.73 -31.71 -7.00
C TYR A 131 14.82 -32.74 -7.34
N CYS A 132 16.09 -32.38 -7.11
CA CYS A 132 17.18 -33.34 -7.27
C CYS A 132 17.47 -34.03 -5.90
N PRO A 133 16.71 -35.05 -5.51
CA PRO A 133 16.97 -35.78 -4.27
C PRO A 133 18.22 -36.66 -4.43
N PRO A 134 19.05 -36.80 -3.41
CA PRO A 134 20.21 -37.63 -3.49
C PRO A 134 19.82 -39.10 -3.39
N GLY A 135 20.70 -39.98 -3.88
CA GLY A 135 20.77 -41.36 -3.47
C GLY A 135 21.04 -41.52 -1.97
N THR A 136 21.36 -42.74 -1.54
CA THR A 136 21.54 -43.07 -0.10
C THR A 136 22.62 -42.25 0.63
N THR A 137 23.62 -41.68 -0.07
CA THR A 137 24.73 -40.91 0.47
C THR A 137 25.15 -39.74 -0.44
N GLY A 138 24.24 -39.27 -1.33
CA GLY A 138 24.60 -38.38 -2.42
C GLY A 138 24.63 -36.90 -2.03
N TYR A 139 25.29 -36.14 -2.89
CA TYR A 139 25.27 -34.66 -2.88
C TYR A 139 23.99 -34.14 -3.57
N GLY A 140 23.74 -32.84 -3.49
CA GLY A 140 22.58 -32.19 -4.13
C GLY A 140 22.63 -32.19 -5.66
N ALA A 141 22.40 -31.03 -6.30
CA ALA A 141 22.33 -30.95 -7.76
C ALA A 141 23.72 -30.91 -8.43
N ILE A 142 24.69 -30.17 -7.88
CA ILE A 142 26.00 -29.90 -8.48
C ILE A 142 27.13 -30.20 -7.50
N LYS A 143 28.10 -30.98 -7.95
CA LYS A 143 29.36 -31.23 -7.20
C LYS A 143 30.56 -30.91 -8.06
N THR A 144 31.52 -30.18 -7.51
CA THR A 144 32.78 -29.86 -8.15
C THR A 144 33.94 -29.91 -7.16
N LEU A 145 35.06 -30.41 -7.59
CA LEU A 145 36.32 -30.45 -6.82
C LEU A 145 37.33 -29.39 -7.31
N GLY A 146 36.87 -28.38 -8.04
CA GLY A 146 37.64 -27.25 -8.53
C GLY A 146 36.81 -25.97 -8.60
N ASN A 147 37.37 -24.94 -9.20
CA ASN A 147 36.68 -23.66 -9.28
C ASN A 147 35.39 -23.74 -10.12
N THR A 148 34.38 -23.05 -9.67
CA THR A 148 33.06 -22.99 -10.35
C THR A 148 32.68 -21.57 -10.62
N THR A 149 32.32 -21.27 -11.88
CA THR A 149 31.83 -19.96 -12.30
C THR A 149 30.44 -20.07 -12.96
N ILE A 150 29.46 -19.35 -12.42
CA ILE A 150 28.08 -19.28 -12.93
C ILE A 150 27.79 -17.82 -13.19
N LYS A 151 27.72 -17.42 -14.47
CA LYS A 151 27.63 -16.00 -14.80
C LYS A 151 26.79 -15.69 -16.03
N ASP A 152 26.38 -14.42 -16.11
CA ASP A 152 25.73 -13.84 -17.29
C ASP A 152 24.48 -14.61 -17.73
N ASN A 153 23.69 -15.13 -16.79
CA ASN A 153 22.43 -15.81 -17.04
C ASN A 153 21.23 -14.87 -16.73
N SER A 154 20.14 -14.98 -17.49
CA SER A 154 18.94 -14.20 -17.21
C SER A 154 18.21 -14.71 -15.97
N SER A 155 18.16 -16.03 -15.76
CA SER A 155 17.57 -16.61 -14.55
C SER A 155 18.28 -17.88 -14.11
N LEU A 156 18.55 -17.96 -12.80
CA LEU A 156 19.06 -19.13 -12.10
C LEU A 156 18.08 -19.53 -11.03
N VAL A 157 17.54 -20.75 -11.06
CA VAL A 157 16.55 -21.24 -10.10
C VAL A 157 16.96 -22.60 -9.55
N PHE A 158 17.18 -22.67 -8.24
CA PHE A 158 17.51 -23.88 -7.51
C PHE A 158 16.45 -24.11 -6.43
N HIS A 159 15.58 -25.09 -6.64
CA HIS A 159 14.40 -25.29 -5.82
C HIS A 159 14.24 -26.72 -5.32
N LYS A 160 14.07 -26.89 -4.00
CA LYS A 160 13.81 -28.19 -3.36
C LYS A 160 14.85 -29.27 -3.66
N ASN A 161 16.10 -28.90 -3.89
CA ASN A 161 17.17 -29.87 -3.99
C ASN A 161 17.57 -30.36 -2.60
N CYS A 162 18.01 -31.59 -2.51
CA CYS A 162 18.36 -32.18 -1.23
C CYS A 162 19.73 -32.93 -1.31
N SER A 163 20.55 -32.76 -0.28
CA SER A 163 21.83 -33.49 -0.09
C SER A 163 21.78 -34.31 1.18
N LYS A 164 22.34 -35.52 1.16
CA LYS A 164 22.58 -36.34 2.36
C LYS A 164 23.92 -36.00 3.08
N THR A 165 24.66 -35.11 2.47
CA THR A 165 25.93 -34.58 2.98
C THR A 165 25.84 -33.05 3.03
N ASP A 166 26.86 -32.35 2.54
CA ASP A 166 26.95 -30.92 2.47
C ASP A 166 26.40 -30.37 1.14
N GLY A 167 25.92 -29.11 1.13
CA GLY A 167 25.48 -28.39 -0.04
C GLY A 167 24.20 -28.94 -0.68
N GLY A 168 23.04 -28.46 -0.27
CA GLY A 168 21.77 -28.94 -0.79
C GLY A 168 21.63 -28.76 -2.31
N VAL A 169 22.30 -27.76 -2.90
CA VAL A 169 22.38 -27.54 -4.35
C VAL A 169 23.82 -27.72 -4.84
N ILE A 170 24.74 -26.90 -4.31
CA ILE A 170 26.11 -26.79 -4.80
C ILE A 170 27.09 -27.21 -3.69
N TYR A 171 27.91 -28.23 -4.01
CA TYR A 171 29.09 -28.59 -3.27
C TYR A 171 30.32 -28.22 -4.11
N CYS A 172 31.12 -27.24 -3.64
CA CYS A 172 32.31 -26.79 -4.33
C CYS A 172 33.52 -26.80 -3.37
N LYS A 173 34.16 -27.96 -3.22
CA LYS A 173 35.31 -28.11 -2.32
C LYS A 173 36.24 -29.23 -2.79
N ALA A 174 37.50 -28.91 -2.99
CA ALA A 174 38.56 -29.92 -3.25
C ALA A 174 39.01 -30.60 -1.97
N SER A 175 39.56 -31.80 -2.09
CA SER A 175 40.23 -32.51 -0.98
C SER A 175 41.58 -31.91 -0.62
N SER A 176 42.23 -31.20 -1.54
CA SER A 176 43.47 -30.45 -1.36
C SER A 176 43.48 -29.20 -2.24
N GLY A 177 44.05 -28.12 -1.69
CA GLY A 177 44.03 -26.81 -2.36
C GLY A 177 42.76 -25.99 -2.03
N THR A 178 42.65 -24.80 -2.62
CA THR A 178 41.53 -23.88 -2.39
C THR A 178 40.64 -23.82 -3.63
N THR A 179 39.36 -23.96 -3.42
CA THR A 179 38.33 -23.82 -4.48
C THR A 179 37.51 -22.61 -4.28
N GLU A 180 37.05 -21.99 -5.37
CA GLU A 180 36.19 -20.83 -5.37
C GLU A 180 34.93 -21.07 -6.19
N LEU A 181 33.79 -20.69 -5.61
CA LEU A 181 32.52 -20.57 -6.31
C LEU A 181 32.23 -19.08 -6.59
N LYS A 182 32.14 -18.75 -7.89
CA LYS A 182 31.74 -17.40 -8.36
C LYS A 182 30.36 -17.43 -9.00
N ILE A 183 29.48 -16.56 -8.55
CA ILE A 183 28.14 -16.36 -9.11
C ILE A 183 28.01 -14.86 -9.40
N GLU A 184 28.11 -14.49 -10.69
CA GLU A 184 28.30 -13.10 -11.08
C GLU A 184 27.35 -12.69 -12.20
N ASN A 185 26.84 -11.46 -12.17
CA ASN A 185 26.06 -10.83 -13.26
C ASN A 185 24.81 -11.61 -13.69
N ASN A 186 24.21 -12.41 -12.84
CA ASN A 186 22.96 -13.10 -13.15
C ASN A 186 21.78 -12.17 -12.83
N GLN A 187 20.83 -12.02 -13.77
CA GLN A 187 19.73 -11.04 -13.65
C GLN A 187 18.67 -11.45 -12.63
N ASN A 188 18.55 -12.75 -12.34
CA ASN A 188 17.70 -13.29 -11.29
C ASN A 188 18.32 -14.55 -10.71
N LEU A 189 18.51 -14.62 -9.40
CA LEU A 189 19.08 -15.76 -8.70
C LEU A 189 18.20 -16.18 -7.54
N VAL A 190 17.74 -17.44 -7.53
CA VAL A 190 16.88 -17.99 -6.49
C VAL A 190 17.40 -19.33 -6.00
N PHE A 191 17.67 -19.42 -4.68
CA PHE A 191 17.86 -20.67 -3.94
C PHE A 191 16.74 -20.82 -2.93
N SER A 192 15.78 -21.73 -3.17
CA SER A 192 14.59 -21.85 -2.33
C SER A 192 14.32 -23.27 -1.89
N GLU A 193 13.98 -23.45 -0.62
CA GLU A 193 13.58 -24.73 0.00
C GLU A 193 14.57 -25.88 -0.22
N ASN A 194 15.87 -25.56 -0.42
CA ASN A 194 16.89 -26.60 -0.55
C ASN A 194 17.34 -27.08 0.82
N SER A 195 17.81 -28.33 0.91
CA SER A 195 18.20 -28.94 2.18
C SER A 195 19.44 -29.77 2.11
N SER A 196 20.18 -29.83 3.23
CA SER A 196 21.31 -30.73 3.41
C SER A 196 21.29 -31.36 4.81
N ASN A 197 22.02 -32.47 4.97
CA ASN A 197 22.07 -33.17 6.25
C ASN A 197 23.16 -32.66 7.19
N THR A 198 24.14 -31.86 6.70
CA THR A 198 25.24 -31.46 7.56
C THR A 198 25.55 -29.97 7.48
N LYS A 199 25.86 -29.45 6.31
CA LYS A 199 26.28 -28.05 6.13
C LYS A 199 25.79 -27.44 4.82
N GLY A 200 25.42 -26.16 4.87
CA GLY A 200 24.98 -25.39 3.71
C GLY A 200 23.72 -25.92 3.07
N GLY A 201 22.56 -25.47 3.52
CA GLY A 201 21.26 -25.90 2.98
C GLY A 201 21.14 -25.69 1.48
N ALA A 202 21.77 -24.65 0.94
CA ALA A 202 21.90 -24.42 -0.50
C ALA A 202 23.35 -24.62 -0.96
N ILE A 203 24.33 -23.95 -0.37
CA ILE A 203 25.73 -23.91 -0.84
C ILE A 203 26.71 -24.33 0.26
N PHE A 204 27.63 -25.20 -0.12
CA PHE A 204 28.83 -25.51 0.66
C PHE A 204 30.10 -25.31 -0.19
N THR A 205 31.00 -24.43 0.26
CA THR A 205 32.21 -24.09 -0.50
C THR A 205 33.35 -23.62 0.42
N GLN A 206 34.56 -23.44 -0.11
CA GLN A 206 35.68 -22.83 0.59
C GLN A 206 35.72 -21.32 0.38
N LYS A 207 35.63 -20.86 -0.85
CA LYS A 207 35.51 -19.43 -1.15
C LYS A 207 34.25 -19.15 -1.98
N LEU A 208 33.58 -18.06 -1.64
CA LEU A 208 32.36 -17.64 -2.30
C LEU A 208 32.45 -16.18 -2.71
N THR A 209 32.18 -15.93 -3.97
CA THR A 209 31.93 -14.58 -4.52
C THR A 209 30.57 -14.55 -5.16
N ILE A 210 29.68 -13.67 -4.66
CA ILE A 210 28.39 -13.35 -5.28
C ILE A 210 28.38 -11.88 -5.62
N THR A 211 28.21 -11.57 -6.93
CA THR A 211 27.94 -10.23 -7.41
C THR A 211 26.60 -10.23 -8.14
N SER A 212 25.60 -9.55 -7.56
CA SER A 212 24.24 -9.57 -8.09
C SER A 212 24.15 -8.80 -9.41
N GLY A 213 23.64 -9.44 -10.46
CA GLY A 213 23.23 -8.80 -11.72
C GLY A 213 21.75 -8.43 -11.71
N GLY A 214 21.03 -8.73 -10.64
CA GLY A 214 19.61 -8.52 -10.37
C GLY A 214 19.25 -9.12 -9.01
N PRO A 215 17.95 -9.27 -8.67
CA PRO A 215 17.53 -9.81 -7.40
C PRO A 215 18.14 -11.18 -7.11
N THR A 216 18.67 -11.36 -5.90
CA THR A 216 19.29 -12.59 -5.42
C THR A 216 18.62 -13.00 -4.12
N LEU A 217 18.00 -14.17 -4.09
CA LEU A 217 17.20 -14.66 -2.98
C LEU A 217 17.66 -16.03 -2.48
N PHE A 218 17.94 -16.12 -1.20
CA PHE A 218 18.11 -17.37 -0.46
C PHE A 218 16.94 -17.52 0.51
N SER A 219 15.99 -18.42 0.22
CA SER A 219 14.77 -18.54 1.02
C SER A 219 14.46 -19.96 1.45
N ASN A 220 14.12 -20.12 2.74
CA ASN A 220 13.66 -21.38 3.32
C ASN A 220 14.62 -22.57 3.10
N ASN A 221 15.91 -22.32 2.90
CA ASN A 221 16.89 -23.39 2.84
C ASN A 221 17.17 -23.92 4.26
N SER A 222 17.53 -25.21 4.38
CA SER A 222 17.66 -25.84 5.69
C SER A 222 18.80 -26.84 5.78
N VAL A 223 19.38 -26.93 6.98
CA VAL A 223 20.32 -28.02 7.36
C VAL A 223 19.72 -28.76 8.52
N SER A 224 19.72 -30.12 8.46
CA SER A 224 19.23 -30.94 9.56
C SER A 224 20.33 -31.94 9.98
N HIS A 225 20.81 -31.83 11.21
CA HIS A 225 21.88 -32.68 11.75
C HIS A 225 21.63 -33.00 13.23
N ASP A 226 22.14 -34.11 13.69
CA ASP A 226 21.98 -34.57 15.07
C ASP A 226 22.84 -33.82 16.12
N SER A 227 23.88 -33.11 15.69
CA SER A 227 24.77 -32.42 16.63
C SER A 227 25.15 -30.99 16.24
N THR A 228 25.61 -30.76 15.02
CA THR A 228 26.21 -29.49 14.62
C THR A 228 25.81 -29.02 13.21
N PRO A 229 24.54 -28.74 12.94
CA PRO A 229 24.12 -28.18 11.66
C PRO A 229 24.70 -26.77 11.48
N LYS A 230 25.16 -26.43 10.26
CA LYS A 230 25.80 -25.16 9.97
C LYS A 230 25.35 -24.58 8.64
N GLY A 231 25.05 -23.25 8.61
CA GLY A 231 24.74 -22.52 7.40
C GLY A 231 23.41 -22.92 6.76
N GLY A 232 22.31 -22.46 7.30
CA GLY A 232 20.97 -22.77 6.79
C GLY A 232 20.83 -22.52 5.29
N ALA A 233 21.45 -21.45 4.75
CA ALA A 233 21.62 -21.23 3.33
C ALA A 233 23.04 -21.59 2.86
N ILE A 234 24.08 -21.01 3.47
CA ILE A 234 25.47 -21.08 3.00
C ILE A 234 26.39 -21.47 4.13
N CYS A 235 27.26 -22.43 3.90
CA CYS A 235 28.34 -22.76 4.81
C CYS A 235 29.71 -22.72 4.11
N LEU A 236 30.68 -22.04 4.75
CA LEU A 236 32.07 -22.01 4.37
C LEU A 236 32.89 -22.54 5.56
N ASP A 237 33.29 -23.79 5.52
CA ASP A 237 33.92 -24.48 6.65
C ASP A 237 35.35 -24.96 6.32
N ASP A 238 36.26 -23.99 6.21
CA ASP A 238 37.66 -24.22 6.02
C ASP A 238 38.48 -23.09 6.66
N THR A 239 39.72 -23.35 7.03
CA THR A 239 40.65 -22.40 7.67
C THR A 239 41.04 -21.23 6.76
N SER A 240 40.80 -21.34 5.46
CA SER A 240 41.07 -20.29 4.48
C SER A 240 39.79 -19.78 3.76
N SER A 241 38.62 -20.00 4.37
CA SER A 241 37.35 -19.61 3.77
C SER A 241 37.20 -18.09 3.64
N GLU A 242 36.66 -17.66 2.50
CA GLU A 242 36.43 -16.27 2.20
C GLU A 242 35.01 -16.08 1.60
N CYS A 243 34.27 -15.12 2.13
CA CYS A 243 32.94 -14.76 1.66
C CYS A 243 32.92 -13.32 1.16
N ASN A 244 32.51 -13.13 -0.08
CA ASN A 244 32.38 -11.85 -0.75
C ASN A 244 30.96 -11.72 -1.29
N LEU A 245 30.21 -10.78 -0.77
CA LEU A 245 28.85 -10.46 -1.22
C LEU A 245 28.80 -9.01 -1.71
N THR A 246 28.40 -8.82 -2.96
CA THR A 246 28.24 -7.50 -3.60
C THR A 246 26.86 -7.38 -4.22
N ALA A 247 26.00 -6.52 -3.65
CA ALA A 247 24.72 -6.11 -4.23
C ALA A 247 24.97 -4.99 -5.26
N ASP A 248 25.12 -5.35 -6.53
CA ASP A 248 25.56 -4.45 -7.60
C ASP A 248 24.40 -3.91 -8.42
N LEU A 249 23.54 -4.78 -8.98
CA LEU A 249 22.37 -4.44 -9.80
C LEU A 249 21.07 -5.03 -9.24
N GLY A 250 21.07 -5.49 -8.00
CA GLY A 250 19.91 -6.00 -7.29
C GLY A 250 20.25 -6.38 -5.86
N ASP A 251 19.21 -6.46 -5.03
CA ASP A 251 19.33 -6.84 -3.63
C ASP A 251 19.77 -8.29 -3.46
N ILE A 252 20.50 -8.57 -2.36
CA ILE A 252 20.78 -9.91 -1.89
C ILE A 252 20.01 -10.13 -0.60
N ILE A 253 19.12 -11.14 -0.57
CA ILE A 253 18.17 -11.37 0.51
C ILE A 253 18.32 -12.79 1.07
N PHE A 254 18.43 -12.89 2.39
CA PHE A 254 18.37 -14.14 3.14
C PHE A 254 17.12 -14.15 4.03
N ASP A 255 16.16 -15.06 3.74
CA ASP A 255 14.87 -15.11 4.44
C ASP A 255 14.37 -16.55 4.64
N GLY A 256 14.14 -16.93 5.88
CA GLY A 256 13.55 -18.21 6.23
C GLY A 256 14.55 -19.37 6.28
N ASN A 257 15.85 -19.11 6.16
CA ASN A 257 16.86 -20.16 6.21
C ASN A 257 17.08 -20.67 7.65
N LYS A 258 17.29 -22.00 7.82
CA LYS A 258 17.20 -22.64 9.14
C LYS A 258 18.28 -23.70 9.34
N ILE A 259 18.71 -23.85 10.58
CA ILE A 259 19.42 -25.03 11.07
C ILE A 259 18.50 -25.81 12.00
N ILE A 260 18.49 -27.14 11.87
CA ILE A 260 17.62 -28.05 12.62
C ILE A 260 18.50 -29.05 13.34
N THR A 261 18.56 -28.97 14.65
CA THR A 261 19.28 -29.95 15.48
C THR A 261 18.28 -31.01 15.94
N THR A 262 18.53 -32.27 15.62
CA THR A 262 17.68 -33.40 16.00
C THR A 262 18.37 -34.20 17.10
N SER A 263 17.74 -34.34 18.26
CA SER A 263 18.28 -35.10 19.39
C SER A 263 17.17 -35.89 20.06
N GLU A 264 17.33 -37.20 20.15
CA GLU A 264 16.45 -38.14 20.88
C GLU A 264 14.93 -37.88 20.78
N GLY A 265 14.45 -37.64 19.54
CA GLY A 265 13.02 -37.46 19.27
C GLY A 265 12.51 -36.02 19.44
N SER A 266 13.35 -35.07 19.79
CA SER A 266 13.03 -33.63 19.71
C SER A 266 13.86 -32.92 18.64
N SER A 267 13.31 -31.88 18.02
CA SER A 267 14.05 -31.06 17.08
C SER A 267 14.00 -29.60 17.53
N THR A 268 15.16 -28.94 17.52
CA THR A 268 15.27 -27.50 17.74
C THR A 268 15.55 -26.83 16.40
N VAL A 269 14.75 -25.85 16.06
CA VAL A 269 14.85 -25.08 14.81
C VAL A 269 15.35 -23.69 15.13
N LYS A 270 16.42 -23.25 14.47
CA LYS A 270 16.95 -21.88 14.58
C LYS A 270 17.13 -21.25 13.22
N ARG A 271 16.90 -19.96 13.14
CA ARG A 271 17.21 -19.18 11.93
C ARG A 271 18.72 -19.07 11.77
N ASN A 272 19.21 -19.21 10.55
CA ASN A 272 20.62 -19.05 10.23
C ASN A 272 20.79 -18.88 8.71
N SER A 273 21.48 -17.83 8.27
CA SER A 273 21.77 -17.59 6.86
C SER A 273 23.12 -18.19 6.43
N ILE A 274 24.18 -17.67 7.02
CA ILE A 274 25.56 -17.98 6.65
C ILE A 274 26.33 -18.43 7.88
N ASP A 275 27.10 -19.51 7.76
CA ASP A 275 28.06 -19.96 8.77
C ASP A 275 29.48 -19.96 8.16
N LEU A 276 30.38 -19.22 8.80
CA LEU A 276 31.79 -19.22 8.50
C LEU A 276 32.50 -20.02 9.58
N GLY A 277 33.07 -21.16 9.20
CA GLY A 277 33.81 -22.02 10.12
C GLY A 277 35.12 -21.40 10.63
N SER A 278 35.85 -22.15 11.40
CA SER A 278 37.12 -21.73 12.00
C SER A 278 38.11 -21.23 10.96
N GLY A 279 38.56 -19.98 11.07
CA GLY A 279 39.47 -19.33 10.10
C GLY A 279 38.78 -18.64 8.92
N GLY A 280 37.51 -18.84 8.76
CA GLY A 280 36.73 -18.19 7.70
C GLY A 280 36.49 -16.69 7.98
N LYS A 281 36.42 -15.88 6.91
CA LYS A 281 36.20 -14.43 7.02
C LYS A 281 35.31 -13.90 5.92
N PHE A 282 34.62 -12.83 6.21
CA PHE A 282 34.06 -11.96 5.18
C PHE A 282 35.19 -11.09 4.62
N THR A 283 35.28 -11.01 3.30
CA THR A 283 36.20 -10.11 2.60
C THR A 283 35.50 -8.87 2.12
N ASN A 284 34.23 -8.97 1.70
CA ASN A 284 33.38 -7.87 1.31
C ASN A 284 31.93 -8.13 1.71
N LEU A 285 31.29 -7.11 2.26
CA LEU A 285 29.83 -6.93 2.37
C LEU A 285 29.52 -5.53 1.86
N ARG A 286 29.06 -5.41 0.62
CA ARG A 286 28.87 -4.11 -0.01
C ARG A 286 27.66 -4.06 -0.92
N ALA A 287 27.04 -2.89 -1.00
CA ALA A 287 25.89 -2.63 -1.84
C ALA A 287 26.03 -1.28 -2.55
N LYS A 288 25.68 -1.19 -3.82
CA LYS A 288 25.56 0.08 -4.54
C LYS A 288 24.38 0.89 -4.06
N ASP A 289 24.39 2.18 -4.38
CA ASP A 289 23.27 3.06 -4.10
C ASP A 289 21.97 2.52 -4.69
N GLY A 290 20.90 2.58 -3.89
CA GLY A 290 19.58 2.01 -4.25
C GLY A 290 19.42 0.53 -4.00
N PHE A 291 20.48 -0.21 -3.64
CA PHE A 291 20.44 -1.64 -3.34
C PHE A 291 20.91 -1.96 -1.92
N GLY A 292 20.65 -3.21 -1.48
CA GLY A 292 21.03 -3.67 -0.16
C GLY A 292 21.33 -5.15 -0.06
N ILE A 293 22.00 -5.52 1.04
CA ILE A 293 22.11 -6.91 1.50
C ILE A 293 21.24 -7.03 2.75
N PHE A 294 20.26 -7.91 2.72
CA PHE A 294 19.25 -8.07 3.76
C PHE A 294 19.38 -9.42 4.45
N PHE A 295 19.66 -9.40 5.73
CA PHE A 295 19.72 -10.57 6.59
C PHE A 295 18.50 -10.59 7.50
N TYR A 296 17.48 -11.36 7.13
CA TYR A 296 16.36 -11.71 8.01
C TYR A 296 16.67 -12.96 8.85
N ASP A 297 17.77 -13.61 8.54
CA ASP A 297 18.30 -14.76 9.26
C ASP A 297 19.69 -14.41 9.78
N PRO A 298 20.06 -14.82 11.02
CA PRO A 298 21.37 -14.52 11.60
C PRO A 298 22.56 -15.07 10.82
N ILE A 299 23.66 -14.35 10.93
CA ILE A 299 25.00 -14.83 10.52
C ILE A 299 25.71 -15.44 11.72
N ALA A 300 26.39 -16.57 11.51
CA ALA A 300 27.34 -17.13 12.43
C ALA A 300 28.76 -17.11 11.84
N ASN A 301 29.59 -16.21 12.34
CA ASN A 301 31.01 -16.15 11.96
C ASN A 301 31.90 -16.61 13.12
N GLN A 302 32.42 -17.83 13.03
CA GLN A 302 33.32 -18.41 14.01
C GLN A 302 34.80 -18.36 13.56
N GLY A 303 35.07 -17.63 12.48
CA GLY A 303 36.34 -17.64 11.80
C GLY A 303 37.44 -16.73 12.37
N ASP A 304 38.22 -16.15 11.47
CA ASP A 304 39.37 -15.30 11.78
C ASP A 304 39.01 -14.04 12.57
N THR A 305 39.67 -13.87 13.71
CA THR A 305 39.45 -12.72 14.60
C THR A 305 40.33 -11.52 14.28
N GLY A 306 41.26 -11.61 13.34
CA GLY A 306 42.28 -10.58 13.07
C GLY A 306 41.93 -9.68 11.88
N ALA A 307 41.25 -10.18 10.88
CA ALA A 307 40.98 -9.47 9.64
C ALA A 307 39.77 -8.53 9.82
N GLU A 308 39.96 -7.22 9.65
CA GLU A 308 38.87 -6.24 9.64
C GLU A 308 37.99 -6.43 8.39
N ILE A 309 36.67 -6.33 8.55
CA ILE A 309 35.74 -6.15 7.43
C ILE A 309 35.27 -4.73 7.38
N GLU A 310 35.47 -4.05 6.24
CA GLU A 310 34.95 -2.74 5.96
C GLU A 310 33.66 -2.87 5.11
N LEU A 311 32.52 -2.49 5.69
CA LEU A 311 31.24 -2.44 4.99
C LEU A 311 31.28 -1.36 3.90
N ASN A 312 30.73 -1.70 2.73
CA ASN A 312 30.65 -0.82 1.59
C ASN A 312 32.01 -0.23 1.15
N LYS A 313 33.07 -1.02 1.32
CA LYS A 313 34.41 -0.61 0.89
C LYS A 313 34.45 -0.25 -0.59
N THR A 314 34.96 0.93 -0.87
CA THR A 314 35.23 1.38 -2.25
C THR A 314 36.26 0.48 -2.94
N GLU A 315 36.00 0.08 -4.15
CA GLU A 315 36.90 -0.74 -4.95
C GLU A 315 37.03 -0.22 -6.37
N SER A 316 38.25 -0.07 -6.87
CA SER A 316 38.51 0.35 -8.27
C SER A 316 37.77 1.63 -8.69
N GLY A 317 37.57 2.58 -7.77
CA GLY A 317 36.85 3.84 -8.02
C GLY A 317 35.34 3.74 -7.99
N THR A 318 34.75 2.55 -7.72
CA THR A 318 33.31 2.38 -7.51
C THR A 318 32.95 2.63 -6.05
N ASN A 319 32.03 3.55 -5.83
CA ASN A 319 31.49 3.83 -4.50
C ASN A 319 30.28 2.94 -4.22
N TYR A 320 30.28 2.31 -3.05
CA TYR A 320 29.20 1.50 -2.53
C TYR A 320 28.52 2.28 -1.38
N THR A 321 27.32 2.79 -1.60
CA THR A 321 26.59 3.63 -0.62
C THR A 321 25.25 3.03 -0.23
N GLY A 322 25.00 1.78 -0.62
CA GLY A 322 23.77 1.05 -0.29
C GLY A 322 23.71 0.59 1.17
N LYS A 323 22.77 -0.29 1.46
CA LYS A 323 22.41 -0.70 2.83
C LYS A 323 22.86 -2.12 3.13
N ILE A 324 23.39 -2.32 4.33
CA ILE A 324 23.57 -3.65 4.94
C ILE A 324 22.59 -3.74 6.10
N VAL A 325 21.58 -4.59 6.00
CA VAL A 325 20.41 -4.62 6.88
C VAL A 325 20.33 -5.92 7.63
N PHE A 326 20.20 -5.85 8.95
CA PHE A 326 19.83 -6.95 9.82
C PHE A 326 18.46 -6.65 10.40
N SER A 327 17.49 -7.56 10.22
CA SER A 327 16.10 -7.31 10.63
C SER A 327 15.39 -8.56 11.11
N GLY A 328 14.65 -8.43 12.21
CA GLY A 328 13.73 -9.45 12.72
C GLY A 328 12.33 -9.40 12.12
N GLU A 329 12.08 -8.56 11.10
CA GLU A 329 10.76 -8.34 10.51
C GLU A 329 10.09 -9.63 10.00
N LYS A 330 10.86 -10.55 9.46
CA LYS A 330 10.35 -11.81 8.87
C LYS A 330 10.23 -12.96 9.86
N LEU A 331 10.59 -12.75 11.11
CA LEU A 331 10.42 -13.76 12.15
C LEU A 331 8.97 -13.71 12.68
N SER A 332 8.39 -14.89 12.91
CA SER A 332 7.14 -15.00 13.65
C SER A 332 7.33 -14.61 15.12
N ASP A 333 6.24 -14.30 15.82
CA ASP A 333 6.31 -13.97 17.25
C ASP A 333 6.90 -15.12 18.08
N GLU A 334 6.66 -16.38 17.69
CA GLU A 334 7.24 -17.55 18.31
C GLU A 334 8.77 -17.61 18.06
N GLU A 335 9.23 -17.39 16.83
CA GLU A 335 10.65 -17.38 16.50
C GLU A 335 11.42 -16.27 17.22
N LYS A 336 10.79 -15.12 17.48
CA LYS A 336 11.37 -14.00 18.26
C LYS A 336 11.59 -14.31 19.74
N THR A 337 10.95 -15.35 20.28
CA THR A 337 11.16 -15.74 21.69
C THR A 337 12.54 -16.35 21.92
N ASP A 338 13.17 -16.92 20.89
CA ASP A 338 14.56 -17.40 20.97
C ASP A 338 15.52 -16.28 20.53
N PRO A 339 16.32 -15.69 21.45
CA PRO A 339 17.24 -14.60 21.13
C PRO A 339 18.31 -14.98 20.10
N ASP A 340 18.61 -16.27 19.91
CA ASP A 340 19.58 -16.73 18.92
C ASP A 340 19.05 -16.51 17.48
N ASN A 341 17.74 -16.47 17.27
CA ASN A 341 17.13 -16.14 15.98
C ASN A 341 17.28 -14.65 15.61
N LEU A 342 17.60 -13.81 16.55
CA LEU A 342 17.76 -12.36 16.37
C LEU A 342 19.24 -11.94 16.42
N LYS A 343 20.17 -12.85 16.74
CA LYS A 343 21.56 -12.51 17.00
C LYS A 343 22.50 -12.92 15.86
N SER A 344 23.03 -11.93 15.15
CA SER A 344 24.18 -12.10 14.25
C SER A 344 25.49 -11.76 14.96
N TYR A 345 26.54 -12.51 14.71
CA TYR A 345 27.86 -12.21 15.29
C TYR A 345 29.01 -12.36 14.31
N PHE A 346 29.98 -11.45 14.46
CA PHE A 346 31.22 -11.37 13.71
C PHE A 346 32.42 -11.49 14.67
N THR A 347 33.29 -12.46 14.45
CA THR A 347 34.57 -12.51 15.13
C THR A 347 35.57 -11.49 14.58
N GLN A 348 35.27 -10.88 13.43
CA GLN A 348 36.07 -9.83 12.80
C GLN A 348 35.75 -8.46 13.40
N PRO A 349 36.73 -7.52 13.47
CA PRO A 349 36.46 -6.11 13.64
C PRO A 349 35.62 -5.60 12.47
N LEU A 350 34.57 -4.81 12.78
CA LEU A 350 33.64 -4.25 11.81
C LEU A 350 33.90 -2.76 11.65
N LYS A 351 34.19 -2.32 10.42
CA LYS A 351 34.39 -0.94 10.06
C LYS A 351 33.25 -0.49 9.13
N ILE A 352 32.61 0.62 9.45
CA ILE A 352 31.63 1.28 8.59
C ILE A 352 32.32 2.44 7.89
N GLY A 353 32.63 2.26 6.59
CA GLY A 353 33.35 3.24 5.78
C GLY A 353 32.49 4.03 4.83
N ALA A 354 31.32 3.50 4.42
CA ALA A 354 30.35 4.17 3.55
C ALA A 354 28.97 3.50 3.65
N GLY A 355 27.94 4.08 3.03
CA GLY A 355 26.59 3.55 3.03
C GLY A 355 25.97 3.48 4.41
N SER A 356 25.08 2.51 4.61
CA SER A 356 24.34 2.39 5.87
C SER A 356 24.38 0.97 6.43
N LEU A 357 24.71 0.85 7.72
CA LEU A 357 24.43 -0.34 8.54
C LEU A 357 23.08 -0.10 9.24
N VAL A 358 22.12 -0.99 9.05
CA VAL A 358 20.75 -0.84 9.57
C VAL A 358 20.39 -2.01 10.47
N LEU A 359 19.97 -1.75 11.70
CA LEU A 359 19.48 -2.73 12.66
C LEU A 359 18.00 -2.49 12.94
N LYS A 360 17.13 -3.49 12.70
CA LYS A 360 15.68 -3.37 12.79
C LYS A 360 15.04 -4.51 13.57
N ASP A 361 13.86 -4.26 14.13
CA ASP A 361 12.96 -5.29 14.66
C ASP A 361 13.61 -6.20 15.71
N GLY A 362 14.30 -5.61 16.67
CA GLY A 362 14.82 -6.29 17.85
C GLY A 362 16.11 -7.08 17.67
N VAL A 363 16.79 -6.99 16.53
CA VAL A 363 18.03 -7.74 16.28
C VAL A 363 19.19 -7.29 17.16
N THR A 364 20.09 -8.21 17.40
CA THR A 364 21.39 -7.99 18.02
C THR A 364 22.51 -8.25 17.02
N LEU A 365 23.34 -7.25 16.80
CA LEU A 365 24.60 -7.40 16.07
C LEU A 365 25.76 -7.37 17.05
N GLU A 366 26.49 -8.47 17.11
CA GLU A 366 27.70 -8.57 17.92
C GLU A 366 28.94 -8.66 17.03
N ALA A 367 29.92 -7.80 17.25
CA ALA A 367 31.19 -7.80 16.51
C ALA A 367 32.35 -7.60 17.47
N LYS A 368 33.56 -8.13 17.14
CA LYS A 368 34.76 -8.00 17.99
C LYS A 368 35.05 -6.54 18.31
N GLN A 369 34.93 -5.67 17.34
CA GLN A 369 35.06 -4.21 17.43
C GLN A 369 34.13 -3.55 16.45
N VAL A 370 33.65 -2.33 16.73
CA VAL A 370 32.87 -1.54 15.76
C VAL A 370 33.51 -0.16 15.65
N THR A 371 33.86 0.23 14.43
CA THR A 371 34.44 1.55 14.14
C THR A 371 33.71 2.18 12.95
N GLN A 372 33.06 3.30 13.17
CA GLN A 372 32.46 4.09 12.09
C GLN A 372 33.41 5.25 11.74
N THR A 373 33.87 5.30 10.49
CA THR A 373 34.71 6.38 9.97
C THR A 373 33.93 7.28 9.01
N ALA A 374 32.90 6.75 8.34
CA ALA A 374 31.97 7.47 7.49
C ALA A 374 30.65 6.66 7.37
N GLY A 375 29.73 7.07 6.50
CA GLY A 375 28.43 6.41 6.37
C GLY A 375 27.55 6.59 7.61
N THR A 376 26.51 5.77 7.74
CA THR A 376 25.52 5.86 8.83
C THR A 376 25.32 4.52 9.53
N VAL A 377 25.01 4.57 10.82
CA VAL A 377 24.48 3.44 11.59
C VAL A 377 23.08 3.80 12.01
N VAL A 378 22.10 3.09 11.50
CA VAL A 378 20.66 3.30 11.79
C VAL A 378 20.17 2.21 12.71
N MET A 379 19.57 2.58 13.83
CA MET A 379 19.03 1.62 14.80
C MET A 379 17.56 1.89 15.10
N ASP A 380 16.75 0.84 15.05
CA ASP A 380 15.41 0.85 15.64
C ASP A 380 15.49 0.71 17.16
N LEU A 381 14.48 1.20 17.85
CA LEU A 381 14.30 0.91 19.28
C LEU A 381 14.19 -0.60 19.50
N GLY A 382 14.76 -1.08 20.61
CA GLY A 382 14.81 -2.51 20.92
C GLY A 382 15.95 -3.28 20.27
N THR A 383 16.73 -2.68 19.38
CA THR A 383 17.91 -3.32 18.76
C THR A 383 19.18 -3.17 19.60
N THR A 384 20.15 -4.05 19.38
CA THR A 384 21.44 -4.04 20.12
C THR A 384 22.62 -4.11 19.17
N LEU A 385 23.57 -3.21 19.36
CA LEU A 385 24.91 -3.28 18.77
C LEU A 385 25.91 -3.49 19.93
N GLN A 386 26.63 -4.60 19.93
CA GLN A 386 27.50 -4.91 21.05
C GLN A 386 28.78 -5.61 20.64
N THR A 387 29.74 -5.67 21.61
CA THR A 387 30.93 -6.52 21.53
C THR A 387 30.80 -7.72 22.47
N PRO A 388 31.49 -8.86 22.17
CA PRO A 388 31.50 -10.01 23.08
C PRO A 388 32.07 -9.65 24.46
N SER A 389 31.71 -10.43 25.49
CA SER A 389 32.11 -10.18 26.88
C SER A 389 33.55 -10.53 27.20
N SER A 390 34.16 -11.46 26.43
CA SER A 390 35.50 -11.99 26.75
C SER A 390 36.60 -11.50 25.81
N SER A 391 36.26 -11.12 24.57
CA SER A 391 37.25 -10.76 23.55
C SER A 391 36.89 -9.51 22.78
N GLY A 392 35.86 -8.79 23.25
CA GLY A 392 35.37 -7.56 22.63
C GLY A 392 36.36 -6.41 22.81
N GLU A 393 36.34 -5.52 21.81
CA GLU A 393 37.09 -4.27 21.80
C GLU A 393 36.12 -3.06 21.92
N THR A 394 36.55 -1.88 21.54
CA THR A 394 35.79 -0.64 21.65
C THR A 394 34.70 -0.55 20.57
N ILE A 395 33.66 0.24 20.88
CA ILE A 395 32.67 0.70 19.89
C ILE A 395 32.85 2.22 19.73
N THR A 396 33.13 2.66 18.50
CA THR A 396 33.28 4.08 18.18
C THR A 396 32.34 4.41 17.01
N LEU A 397 31.33 5.25 17.29
CA LEU A 397 30.36 5.74 16.32
C LEU A 397 30.50 7.25 16.19
N THR A 398 30.69 7.73 14.95
CA THR A 398 30.73 9.18 14.65
C THR A 398 29.33 9.75 14.47
N ASN A 399 28.40 8.93 13.96
CA ASN A 399 27.01 9.33 13.69
C ASN A 399 26.07 8.14 13.87
N LEU A 400 25.23 8.20 14.90
CA LEU A 400 24.20 7.19 15.17
C LEU A 400 22.83 7.77 14.88
N ASP A 401 22.13 7.16 13.94
CA ASP A 401 20.77 7.54 13.55
C ASP A 401 19.76 6.64 14.27
N ILE A 402 18.82 7.23 14.99
CA ILE A 402 17.71 6.50 15.62
C ILE A 402 16.46 6.64 14.75
N ASN A 403 15.91 5.50 14.35
CA ASN A 403 14.69 5.44 13.56
C ASN A 403 13.47 5.67 14.46
N ILE A 404 12.89 6.87 14.39
CA ILE A 404 11.69 7.25 15.17
C ILE A 404 10.44 6.50 14.73
N ALA A 405 10.41 5.92 13.51
CA ALA A 405 9.31 5.08 13.07
C ALA A 405 9.16 3.81 13.92
N SER A 406 10.21 3.37 14.57
CA SER A 406 10.19 2.21 15.45
C SER A 406 9.52 2.47 16.82
N LEU A 407 9.19 3.71 17.16
CA LEU A 407 8.49 4.06 18.42
C LEU A 407 7.09 3.44 18.53
N GLY A 408 6.35 3.36 17.42
CA GLY A 408 4.99 2.78 17.37
C GLY A 408 4.96 1.27 17.13
N GLY A 409 6.08 0.67 16.86
CA GLY A 409 6.16 -0.78 16.65
C GLY A 409 5.92 -1.56 17.94
N GLY A 410 5.15 -2.66 17.86
CA GLY A 410 4.85 -3.54 19.00
C GLY A 410 6.07 -4.09 19.77
N GLY A 411 7.28 -3.60 19.45
CA GLY A 411 8.55 -3.87 20.10
C GLY A 411 8.74 -3.22 21.48
N GLY A 412 7.73 -2.51 21.95
CA GLY A 412 7.75 -1.97 23.29
C GLY A 412 8.75 -0.82 23.50
N THR A 413 8.79 -0.34 24.69
CA THR A 413 9.55 0.80 25.18
C THR A 413 11.06 0.52 25.40
N SER A 414 11.62 -0.55 24.83
CA SER A 414 13.03 -0.89 25.01
C SER A 414 13.94 0.02 24.17
N PRO A 415 14.95 0.66 24.76
CA PRO A 415 15.87 1.51 24.02
C PRO A 415 16.75 0.71 23.04
N ALA A 416 17.27 1.38 22.03
CA ALA A 416 18.41 0.88 21.27
C ALA A 416 19.62 0.80 22.21
N LYS A 417 20.34 -0.32 22.16
CA LYS A 417 21.46 -0.57 23.06
C LYS A 417 22.78 -0.61 22.29
N VAL A 418 23.76 0.19 22.75
CA VAL A 418 25.15 0.13 22.29
C VAL A 418 26.04 -0.26 23.47
N ALA A 419 26.71 -1.42 23.43
CA ALA A 419 27.40 -1.94 24.58
C ALA A 419 28.80 -2.55 24.26
N ALA A 420 29.85 -2.03 24.91
CA ALA A 420 31.12 -2.70 24.98
C ALA A 420 31.14 -3.57 26.26
N ASN A 421 31.07 -4.89 26.09
CA ASN A 421 30.83 -5.82 27.20
C ASN A 421 32.12 -6.30 27.88
N THR A 422 33.29 -6.09 27.24
CA THR A 422 34.58 -6.45 27.83
C THR A 422 35.06 -5.37 28.80
N ASP A 423 35.59 -5.77 29.93
CA ASP A 423 36.15 -4.84 30.92
C ASP A 423 37.16 -3.85 30.30
N SER A 424 37.19 -2.62 30.81
CA SER A 424 38.01 -1.49 30.31
C SER A 424 37.77 -1.05 28.87
N LYS A 425 36.86 -1.65 28.13
CA LYS A 425 36.52 -1.24 26.75
C LYS A 425 35.44 -0.18 26.73
N LYS A 426 35.59 0.82 25.86
CA LYS A 426 34.78 2.04 25.84
C LYS A 426 33.78 2.06 24.67
N VAL A 427 32.59 2.59 24.95
CA VAL A 427 31.65 3.07 23.94
C VAL A 427 31.86 4.57 23.77
N THR A 428 32.05 4.99 22.52
CA THR A 428 32.12 6.41 22.15
C THR A 428 31.11 6.67 21.04
N ILE A 429 30.16 7.57 21.25
CA ILE A 429 29.20 8.05 20.24
C ILE A 429 29.43 9.56 20.14
N THR A 430 29.78 10.05 18.94
CA THR A 430 30.07 11.48 18.77
C THR A 430 28.80 12.29 18.53
N ALA A 431 27.91 11.83 17.68
CA ALA A 431 26.64 12.50 17.38
C ALA A 431 25.50 11.50 17.26
N VAL A 432 24.30 11.94 17.59
CA VAL A 432 23.04 11.20 17.40
C VAL A 432 22.10 12.05 16.57
N ASN A 433 21.50 11.43 15.54
CA ASN A 433 20.45 12.04 14.75
C ASN A 433 19.16 11.24 14.83
N LEU A 434 18.07 11.85 14.37
CA LEU A 434 16.80 11.17 14.21
C LEU A 434 16.52 10.96 12.72
N VAL A 435 15.98 9.82 12.37
CA VAL A 435 15.54 9.51 11.01
C VAL A 435 14.17 8.85 11.06
N ASP A 436 13.38 9.05 10.02
CA ASP A 436 12.13 8.31 9.76
C ASP A 436 12.38 7.39 8.57
N ALA A 437 13.09 6.29 8.81
CA ALA A 437 13.55 5.39 7.74
C ALA A 437 12.41 4.65 7.05
N ASP A 438 11.28 4.45 7.72
CA ASP A 438 10.13 3.69 7.22
C ASP A 438 8.95 4.61 6.82
N GLY A 439 9.05 5.90 7.10
CA GLY A 439 8.08 6.94 6.75
C GLY A 439 6.78 6.93 7.56
N ASN A 440 6.15 8.10 7.71
CA ASN A 440 4.81 8.31 8.28
C ASN A 440 4.59 7.91 9.75
N THR A 441 5.60 7.95 10.58
CA THR A 441 5.49 7.77 12.05
C THR A 441 4.52 8.74 12.70
N TYR A 442 4.31 9.90 12.10
CA TYR A 442 3.55 11.02 12.67
C TYR A 442 2.03 10.79 12.69
N GLU A 443 1.53 9.75 12.05
CA GLU A 443 0.12 9.33 12.19
C GLU A 443 -0.11 8.41 13.40
N ASP A 444 0.96 7.99 14.11
CA ASP A 444 0.87 7.09 15.25
C ASP A 444 0.25 7.81 16.47
N PRO A 445 -0.81 7.25 17.08
CA PRO A 445 -1.43 7.78 18.29
C PRO A 445 -0.48 7.96 19.49
N ILE A 446 0.67 7.29 19.52
CA ILE A 446 1.68 7.47 20.56
C ILE A 446 2.18 8.93 20.64
N LEU A 447 2.11 9.66 19.52
CA LEU A 447 2.51 11.07 19.40
C LEU A 447 1.38 12.05 19.70
N SER A 448 0.21 11.57 20.13
CA SER A 448 -0.96 12.41 20.45
C SER A 448 -0.77 13.33 21.65
N SER A 449 0.28 13.11 22.43
CA SER A 449 0.63 13.94 23.58
C SER A 449 2.14 14.06 23.71
N SER A 450 2.60 15.14 24.32
CA SER A 450 4.02 15.32 24.64
C SER A 450 4.51 14.26 25.63
N LYS A 451 5.53 13.49 25.25
CA LYS A 451 6.06 12.36 26.03
C LYS A 451 7.55 12.20 25.91
N PRO A 452 8.24 11.79 27.00
CA PRO A 452 9.61 11.31 26.94
C PRO A 452 9.66 9.81 26.58
N PHE A 453 10.67 9.41 25.81
CA PHE A 453 10.97 8.04 25.44
C PHE A 453 12.46 7.76 25.71
N THR A 454 12.80 6.67 26.39
CA THR A 454 14.19 6.24 26.47
C THR A 454 14.59 5.64 25.12
N ALA A 455 15.47 6.32 24.40
CA ALA A 455 15.82 5.96 23.03
C ALA A 455 17.09 5.14 22.92
N ILE A 456 18.13 5.49 23.70
CA ILE A 456 19.44 4.84 23.60
C ILE A 456 19.96 4.57 25.01
N THR A 457 20.57 3.39 25.15
CA THR A 457 21.45 3.09 26.28
C THR A 457 22.84 2.78 25.74
N ALA A 458 23.82 3.62 26.08
CA ALA A 458 25.24 3.43 25.74
C ALA A 458 26.00 2.97 26.99
N LYS A 459 26.60 1.78 26.94
CA LYS A 459 27.27 1.16 28.11
C LYS A 459 28.69 0.71 27.76
N SER A 460 29.67 1.22 28.50
CA SER A 460 31.06 0.76 28.47
C SER A 460 31.30 -0.39 29.45
N GLY A 461 32.42 -1.08 29.33
CA GLY A 461 32.86 -2.10 30.28
C GLY A 461 33.08 -1.55 31.69
N SER A 462 33.20 -2.43 32.68
CA SER A 462 33.11 -2.10 34.09
C SER A 462 34.13 -1.06 34.61
N SER A 463 35.30 -0.95 33.98
CA SER A 463 36.35 0.02 34.37
C SER A 463 36.45 1.25 33.45
N ALA A 464 35.52 1.39 32.47
CA ALA A 464 35.57 2.47 31.49
C ALA A 464 34.38 3.44 31.67
N THR A 465 34.64 4.76 31.60
CA THR A 465 33.57 5.77 31.65
C THR A 465 33.04 6.09 30.27
N THR A 466 31.74 6.12 30.12
CA THR A 466 31.08 6.56 28.88
C THR A 466 30.86 8.06 28.93
N THR A 467 31.31 8.76 27.91
CA THR A 467 31.09 10.22 27.81
C THR A 467 29.76 10.44 27.06
N ALA A 468 28.93 11.35 27.58
CA ALA A 468 27.70 11.73 26.87
C ALA A 468 28.04 12.33 25.49
N PRO A 469 27.35 11.89 24.43
CA PRO A 469 27.53 12.44 23.09
C PRO A 469 27.09 13.91 23.01
N THR A 470 27.67 14.67 22.10
CA THR A 470 27.10 15.94 21.69
C THR A 470 25.84 15.69 20.87
N THR A 471 24.73 16.33 21.21
CA THR A 471 23.48 16.20 20.45
C THR A 471 23.39 17.36 19.47
N ASN A 472 23.28 17.06 18.19
CA ASN A 472 22.99 18.06 17.14
C ASN A 472 21.48 18.33 16.97
N LEU A 473 20.66 17.90 17.92
CA LEU A 473 19.19 17.87 17.80
C LEU A 473 18.47 19.07 18.39
N GLU A 474 19.18 20.09 18.86
CA GLU A 474 18.56 21.36 19.35
C GLU A 474 17.64 22.02 18.31
N ASN A 475 17.71 21.63 17.05
CA ASN A 475 16.91 22.20 15.95
C ASN A 475 16.37 21.16 14.96
N TYR A 476 16.11 19.92 15.37
CA TYR A 476 15.51 18.95 14.44
C TYR A 476 14.06 19.35 14.13
N THR A 477 13.86 19.86 12.91
CA THR A 477 12.53 20.10 12.35
C THR A 477 12.15 18.91 11.49
N PRO A 478 11.09 18.17 11.86
CA PRO A 478 10.59 17.10 11.01
C PRO A 478 10.26 17.61 9.60
N PRO A 479 10.46 16.81 8.56
CA PRO A 479 10.04 17.20 7.22
C PRO A 479 8.52 17.40 7.20
N THR A 480 8.01 18.15 6.21
CA THR A 480 6.56 18.33 6.04
C THR A 480 5.87 16.99 5.93
N HIS A 481 4.93 16.70 6.83
CA HIS A 481 4.26 15.42 6.97
C HIS A 481 2.79 15.59 7.36
N TYR A 482 2.01 14.52 7.27
CA TYR A 482 0.68 14.41 7.84
C TYR A 482 0.74 13.76 9.23
N GLY A 483 -0.33 13.94 10.02
CA GLY A 483 -0.41 13.43 11.38
C GLY A 483 -0.04 14.48 12.43
N TYR A 484 0.47 14.01 13.57
CA TYR A 484 0.82 14.87 14.70
C TYR A 484 2.02 15.75 14.36
N GLN A 485 1.87 17.04 14.58
CA GLN A 485 2.91 18.07 14.40
C GLN A 485 3.61 18.31 15.73
N GLY A 486 4.92 18.52 15.70
CA GLY A 486 5.69 18.75 16.91
C GLY A 486 7.19 18.80 16.65
N ASN A 487 7.94 18.81 17.75
CA ASN A 487 9.39 18.85 17.72
C ASN A 487 9.97 17.76 18.61
N TRP A 488 11.11 17.22 18.18
CA TRP A 488 11.89 16.27 18.96
C TRP A 488 13.05 16.98 19.64
N THR A 489 13.28 16.63 20.90
CA THR A 489 14.50 17.01 21.64
C THR A 489 15.16 15.75 22.19
N VAL A 490 16.50 15.75 22.28
CA VAL A 490 17.27 14.66 22.89
C VAL A 490 18.07 15.19 24.05
N THR A 491 17.97 14.53 25.19
CA THR A 491 18.76 14.83 26.38
C THR A 491 19.54 13.60 26.83
N TRP A 492 20.79 13.78 27.23
CA TRP A 492 21.62 12.75 27.80
C TRP A 492 21.73 12.90 29.30
N LYS A 493 21.67 11.77 30.01
CA LYS A 493 21.95 11.70 31.45
C LYS A 493 22.74 10.45 31.79
N GLU A 494 23.47 10.48 32.88
CA GLU A 494 24.11 9.32 33.46
C GLU A 494 23.05 8.31 33.87
N GLY A 495 23.26 7.02 33.56
CA GLY A 495 22.41 5.92 33.95
C GLY A 495 22.59 5.48 35.40
N SER A 496 22.57 4.18 35.62
CA SER A 496 22.78 3.58 36.96
C SER A 496 24.23 3.63 37.40
N SER A 497 25.16 3.93 36.52
CA SER A 497 26.60 4.01 36.78
C SER A 497 27.31 4.93 35.78
N ALA A 498 28.52 5.34 36.11
CA ALA A 498 29.40 6.14 35.25
C ALA A 498 29.77 5.45 33.92
N GLN A 499 29.52 4.16 33.81
CA GLN A 499 29.70 3.37 32.58
C GLN A 499 28.50 3.51 31.61
N GLU A 500 27.39 4.07 32.09
CA GLU A 500 26.16 4.10 31.31
C GLU A 500 25.67 5.53 31.06
N GLN A 501 25.31 5.82 29.82
CA GLN A 501 24.64 7.06 29.41
C GLN A 501 23.30 6.70 28.74
N ILE A 502 22.27 7.41 29.11
CA ILE A 502 20.90 7.21 28.62
C ILE A 502 20.46 8.44 27.85
N ALA A 503 20.07 8.25 26.60
CA ALA A 503 19.41 9.27 25.80
C ALA A 503 17.88 9.18 25.94
N THR A 504 17.26 10.30 26.26
CA THR A 504 15.81 10.48 26.29
C THR A 504 15.40 11.38 25.14
N LEU A 505 14.57 10.86 24.24
CA LEU A 505 13.83 11.64 23.25
C LEU A 505 12.57 12.20 23.91
N THR A 506 12.33 13.49 23.75
CA THR A 506 11.07 14.11 24.16
C THR A 506 10.36 14.65 22.93
N TRP A 507 9.13 14.23 22.74
CA TRP A 507 8.21 14.74 21.76
C TRP A 507 7.38 15.87 22.36
N GLU A 508 7.40 17.04 21.74
CA GLU A 508 6.52 18.17 22.08
C GLU A 508 5.50 18.36 20.98
N GLN A 509 4.29 17.87 21.21
CA GLN A 509 3.19 17.95 20.25
C GLN A 509 2.66 19.38 20.17
N THR A 510 2.55 19.94 18.96
CA THR A 510 2.13 21.33 18.71
C THR A 510 0.85 21.43 17.88
N GLY A 511 0.40 20.33 17.24
CA GLY A 511 -0.80 20.34 16.42
C GLY A 511 -1.03 19.02 15.69
N TYR A 512 -1.97 19.05 14.73
CA TYR A 512 -2.29 17.91 13.87
C TYR A 512 -2.56 18.36 12.44
N SER A 513 -1.99 17.69 11.45
CA SER A 513 -2.25 17.90 10.03
C SER A 513 -2.83 16.61 9.42
N PRO A 514 -4.13 16.57 9.11
CA PRO A 514 -4.76 15.34 8.64
C PRO A 514 -4.27 14.96 7.24
N ASN A 515 -4.21 13.66 6.98
CA ASN A 515 -3.98 13.14 5.63
C ASN A 515 -5.08 13.65 4.69
N PRO A 516 -4.75 14.13 3.46
CA PRO A 516 -5.71 14.64 2.49
C PRO A 516 -6.91 13.70 2.20
N GLU A 517 -6.70 12.39 2.30
CA GLU A 517 -7.78 11.41 2.13
C GLU A 517 -8.83 11.50 3.25
N ARG A 518 -8.44 11.92 4.46
CA ARG A 518 -9.33 12.12 5.62
C ARG A 518 -10.01 13.48 5.63
N GLN A 519 -9.47 14.45 4.92
CA GLN A 519 -10.04 15.79 4.78
C GLN A 519 -11.17 15.86 3.75
N GLY A 520 -11.63 14.74 3.22
CA GLY A 520 -12.69 14.72 2.23
C GLY A 520 -13.93 15.46 2.71
N PRO A 521 -14.48 16.41 1.92
CA PRO A 521 -15.62 17.23 2.31
C PRO A 521 -16.95 16.50 2.17
N LEU A 522 -16.99 15.18 2.11
CA LEU A 522 -18.19 14.39 1.87
C LEU A 522 -19.30 14.75 2.86
N VAL A 523 -18.98 14.71 4.16
CA VAL A 523 -19.96 14.92 5.24
C VAL A 523 -20.63 16.28 5.14
N PRO A 524 -19.93 17.44 5.21
CA PRO A 524 -20.60 18.73 5.06
C PRO A 524 -21.18 18.96 3.65
N ASN A 525 -20.71 18.26 2.61
CA ASN A 525 -21.29 18.35 1.28
C ASN A 525 -22.67 17.66 1.17
N THR A 526 -23.03 16.73 2.05
CA THR A 526 -24.36 16.13 2.06
C THR A 526 -25.45 17.17 2.28
N LEU A 527 -25.14 18.28 2.97
CA LEU A 527 -26.07 19.41 3.10
C LEU A 527 -26.36 20.10 1.75
N TRP A 528 -25.42 20.14 0.81
CA TRP A 528 -25.68 20.57 -0.57
C TRP A 528 -26.53 19.55 -1.34
N GLY A 529 -26.41 18.26 -1.02
CA GLY A 529 -27.32 17.21 -1.49
C GLY A 529 -28.76 17.49 -1.02
N SER A 530 -28.96 17.66 0.28
CA SER A 530 -30.26 18.00 0.87
C SER A 530 -30.84 19.30 0.33
N PHE A 531 -30.01 20.32 0.13
CA PHE A 531 -30.41 21.58 -0.56
C PHE A 531 -30.93 21.34 -1.97
N SER A 532 -30.26 20.49 -2.74
CA SER A 532 -30.65 20.17 -4.11
C SER A 532 -31.95 19.37 -4.14
N ASP A 533 -32.14 18.44 -3.22
CA ASP A 533 -33.34 17.60 -3.15
C ASP A 533 -34.58 18.41 -2.76
N ILE A 534 -34.47 19.28 -1.77
CA ILE A 534 -35.60 20.11 -1.37
C ILE A 534 -36.03 21.06 -2.49
N ARG A 535 -35.06 21.57 -3.26
CA ARG A 535 -35.34 22.41 -4.45
C ARG A 535 -36.04 21.61 -5.58
N ALA A 536 -35.62 20.36 -5.79
CA ALA A 536 -36.25 19.47 -6.75
C ALA A 536 -37.68 19.14 -6.34
N ILE A 537 -37.95 18.89 -5.05
CA ILE A 537 -39.30 18.66 -4.52
C ILE A 537 -40.17 19.91 -4.67
N GLN A 538 -39.62 21.09 -4.38
CA GLN A 538 -40.37 22.35 -4.60
C GLN A 538 -40.72 22.55 -6.07
N ASN A 539 -39.83 22.26 -7.01
CA ASN A 539 -40.11 22.29 -8.43
C ASN A 539 -41.17 21.29 -8.85
N LEU A 540 -41.17 20.07 -8.29
CA LEU A 540 -42.21 19.07 -8.53
C LEU A 540 -43.56 19.53 -8.02
N MET A 541 -43.65 20.20 -6.86
CA MET A 541 -44.87 20.76 -6.33
C MET A 541 -45.46 21.81 -7.29
N ASP A 542 -44.64 22.73 -7.80
CA ASP A 542 -45.04 23.73 -8.78
C ASP A 542 -45.69 23.08 -10.02
N ILE A 543 -45.08 22.05 -10.60
CA ILE A 543 -45.62 21.40 -11.81
C ILE A 543 -46.86 20.55 -11.51
N SER A 544 -46.91 19.91 -10.34
CA SER A 544 -47.99 19.01 -9.98
C SER A 544 -49.35 19.70 -9.81
N VAL A 545 -49.36 20.99 -9.49
CA VAL A 545 -50.58 21.77 -9.26
C VAL A 545 -51.01 22.64 -10.45
N ASN A 546 -50.11 22.92 -11.38
CA ASN A 546 -50.39 23.71 -12.57
C ASN A 546 -51.07 22.85 -13.66
N GLY A 547 -51.91 23.48 -14.51
CA GLY A 547 -52.46 22.88 -15.72
C GLY A 547 -53.80 22.17 -15.58
N ALA A 548 -54.45 22.20 -14.42
CA ALA A 548 -55.73 21.48 -14.24
C ALA A 548 -56.89 22.43 -14.04
N ASP A 549 -57.95 22.26 -14.82
CA ASP A 549 -59.27 22.85 -14.61
C ASP A 549 -60.08 22.12 -13.51
N TYR A 550 -59.36 21.52 -12.51
CA TYR A 550 -59.95 20.49 -11.65
C TYR A 550 -60.05 20.92 -10.20
N HIS A 551 -61.16 20.63 -9.58
CA HIS A 551 -61.42 21.04 -8.21
C HIS A 551 -60.70 20.22 -7.14
N ARG A 552 -60.40 18.95 -7.40
CA ARG A 552 -59.63 18.08 -6.47
C ARG A 552 -59.09 16.83 -7.17
N GLY A 553 -58.01 16.30 -6.64
CA GLY A 553 -57.42 15.09 -7.19
C GLY A 553 -56.19 14.61 -6.41
N VAL A 554 -55.64 13.54 -6.92
CA VAL A 554 -54.37 12.95 -6.44
C VAL A 554 -53.37 12.94 -7.58
N TRP A 555 -52.11 12.96 -7.23
CA TRP A 555 -51.01 12.81 -8.21
C TRP A 555 -49.91 11.91 -7.70
N VAL A 556 -49.22 11.27 -8.62
CA VAL A 556 -48.03 10.46 -8.38
C VAL A 556 -46.93 10.87 -9.35
N SER A 557 -45.69 10.93 -8.90
CA SER A 557 -44.57 11.27 -9.74
C SER A 557 -43.31 10.46 -9.36
N GLY A 558 -42.51 10.09 -10.35
CA GLY A 558 -41.11 9.76 -10.18
C GLY A 558 -40.28 11.04 -10.24
N LEU A 559 -39.29 11.13 -9.36
CA LEU A 559 -38.35 12.25 -9.24
C LEU A 559 -36.92 11.73 -9.25
N ALA A 560 -36.06 12.32 -10.09
CA ALA A 560 -34.63 12.08 -10.05
C ALA A 560 -33.88 13.43 -10.04
N ASN A 561 -32.84 13.52 -9.18
CA ASN A 561 -32.08 14.74 -8.98
C ASN A 561 -30.57 14.41 -8.95
N PHE A 562 -29.76 15.22 -9.64
CA PHE A 562 -28.33 14.99 -9.84
C PHE A 562 -27.57 16.29 -9.66
N LEU A 563 -26.78 16.41 -8.61
CA LEU A 563 -25.86 17.53 -8.38
C LEU A 563 -24.42 17.09 -8.66
N HIS A 564 -23.78 17.73 -9.61
CA HIS A 564 -22.38 17.49 -9.96
C HIS A 564 -21.55 18.75 -9.77
N LYS A 565 -20.53 18.67 -8.93
CA LYS A 565 -19.50 19.68 -8.75
C LYS A 565 -18.18 19.19 -9.37
N SER A 566 -17.70 19.92 -10.39
CA SER A 566 -16.40 19.63 -11.01
C SER A 566 -15.25 19.95 -10.05
N GLY A 567 -14.19 19.17 -10.12
CA GLY A 567 -12.92 19.44 -9.42
C GLY A 567 -11.96 20.27 -10.25
N SER A 568 -10.98 20.83 -9.59
CA SER A 568 -9.76 21.42 -10.15
C SER A 568 -8.59 20.98 -9.28
N ASP A 569 -7.35 21.38 -9.61
CA ASP A 569 -6.15 21.04 -8.83
C ASP A 569 -6.27 21.42 -7.34
N THR A 570 -7.03 22.47 -7.04
CA THR A 570 -7.25 22.97 -5.68
C THR A 570 -8.64 22.68 -5.11
N LYS A 571 -9.57 22.13 -5.90
CA LYS A 571 -10.98 21.91 -5.50
C LYS A 571 -11.39 20.48 -5.79
N ARG A 572 -11.98 19.83 -4.80
CA ARG A 572 -12.42 18.43 -4.93
C ARG A 572 -13.73 18.31 -5.71
N LYS A 573 -13.88 17.16 -6.38
CA LYS A 573 -15.13 16.77 -7.03
C LYS A 573 -16.16 16.38 -5.95
N PHE A 574 -17.43 16.63 -6.24
CA PHE A 574 -18.55 16.11 -5.47
C PHE A 574 -19.69 15.73 -6.38
N ARG A 575 -20.36 14.64 -6.05
CA ARG A 575 -21.57 14.18 -6.74
C ARG A 575 -22.59 13.73 -5.70
N HIS A 576 -23.81 14.29 -5.84
CA HIS A 576 -25.02 13.82 -5.20
C HIS A 576 -25.99 13.34 -6.27
N ASN A 577 -26.54 12.15 -6.11
CA ASN A 577 -27.58 11.61 -6.99
C ASN A 577 -28.69 11.07 -6.09
N SER A 578 -29.91 11.49 -6.32
CA SER A 578 -31.08 10.96 -5.64
C SER A 578 -32.19 10.63 -6.64
N ALA A 579 -32.96 9.61 -6.35
CA ALA A 579 -34.12 9.23 -7.14
C ALA A 579 -35.15 8.52 -6.27
N GLY A 580 -36.43 8.68 -6.60
CA GLY A 580 -37.50 8.08 -5.86
C GLY A 580 -38.87 8.47 -6.40
N TYR A 581 -39.83 8.60 -5.51
CA TYR A 581 -41.20 8.87 -5.86
C TYR A 581 -41.84 9.89 -4.92
N ALA A 582 -42.93 10.54 -5.42
CA ALA A 582 -43.76 11.44 -4.66
C ALA A 582 -45.22 11.10 -4.87
N LEU A 583 -46.00 11.28 -3.82
CA LEU A 583 -47.46 11.12 -3.82
C LEU A 583 -48.08 12.42 -3.25
N GLY A 584 -49.05 12.97 -3.90
CA GLY A 584 -49.71 14.18 -3.39
C GLY A 584 -51.19 14.23 -3.67
N VAL A 585 -51.80 15.13 -2.96
CA VAL A 585 -53.22 15.48 -3.11
C VAL A 585 -53.34 16.98 -3.38
N TYR A 586 -54.31 17.39 -4.12
CA TYR A 586 -54.64 18.81 -4.32
C TYR A 586 -56.14 19.05 -4.28
N ALA A 587 -56.53 20.27 -3.90
CA ALA A 587 -57.89 20.76 -3.92
C ALA A 587 -57.90 22.22 -4.32
N GLN A 588 -58.83 22.62 -5.20
CA GLN A 588 -59.09 23.98 -5.57
C GLN A 588 -60.41 24.45 -4.92
N THR A 589 -60.36 25.65 -4.40
CA THR A 589 -61.55 26.31 -3.85
C THR A 589 -62.40 26.97 -4.94
N PRO A 590 -63.63 27.34 -4.67
CA PRO A 590 -64.46 28.16 -5.58
C PRO A 590 -63.88 29.55 -5.90
N SER A 591 -62.91 30.01 -5.09
CA SER A 591 -62.17 31.25 -5.31
C SER A 591 -60.87 31.03 -6.12
N GLU A 592 -60.74 29.89 -6.78
CA GLU A 592 -59.58 29.48 -7.56
C GLU A 592 -58.26 29.28 -6.74
N ASP A 593 -58.34 29.32 -5.41
CA ASP A 593 -57.19 29.03 -4.55
C ASP A 593 -56.86 27.54 -4.61
N VAL A 594 -55.58 27.19 -4.75
CA VAL A 594 -55.12 25.80 -4.80
C VAL A 594 -54.33 25.46 -3.56
N PHE A 595 -54.71 24.36 -2.93
CA PHE A 595 -53.96 23.74 -1.84
C PHE A 595 -53.43 22.37 -2.29
N SER A 596 -52.16 22.08 -2.02
CA SER A 596 -51.62 20.76 -2.26
C SER A 596 -50.75 20.32 -1.10
N ALA A 597 -50.74 19.01 -0.83
CA ALA A 597 -49.84 18.36 0.13
C ALA A 597 -49.21 17.11 -0.50
N ALA A 598 -47.95 16.88 -0.23
CA ALA A 598 -47.21 15.74 -0.78
C ALA A 598 -46.29 15.09 0.24
N PHE A 599 -46.08 13.81 0.04
CA PHE A 599 -45.03 13.01 0.64
C PHE A 599 -44.11 12.51 -0.44
N CYS A 600 -42.79 12.57 -0.17
CA CYS A 600 -41.75 12.11 -1.08
C CYS A 600 -40.79 11.15 -0.35
N GLN A 601 -40.33 10.12 -1.07
CA GLN A 601 -39.21 9.28 -0.64
C GLN A 601 -38.16 9.20 -1.75
N LEU A 602 -36.90 9.54 -1.43
CA LEU A 602 -35.80 9.48 -2.35
C LEU A 602 -34.67 8.61 -1.76
N PHE A 603 -33.88 8.01 -2.64
CA PHE A 603 -32.70 7.24 -2.33
C PHE A 603 -31.49 7.98 -2.87
N GLY A 604 -30.65 8.49 -1.96
CA GLY A 604 -29.49 9.32 -2.26
C GLY A 604 -28.17 8.55 -2.25
N LYS A 605 -27.21 9.03 -3.05
CA LYS A 605 -25.82 8.58 -3.03
C LYS A 605 -24.88 9.76 -3.20
N ASP A 606 -23.91 9.89 -2.28
CA ASP A 606 -22.89 10.93 -2.28
C ASP A 606 -21.51 10.35 -2.50
N LYS A 607 -20.67 11.05 -3.28
CA LYS A 607 -19.29 10.68 -3.55
C LYS A 607 -18.42 11.93 -3.68
N ASP A 608 -17.27 11.93 -3.02
CA ASP A 608 -16.20 12.92 -3.20
C ASP A 608 -14.98 12.36 -3.96
N TYR A 609 -15.06 11.08 -4.38
CA TYR A 609 -14.01 10.32 -5.07
C TYR A 609 -12.76 10.07 -4.23
N LEU A 610 -12.90 10.08 -2.93
CA LEU A 610 -11.90 9.65 -1.96
C LEU A 610 -12.30 8.30 -1.34
N VAL A 611 -11.89 8.12 -0.09
CA VAL A 611 -12.07 6.85 0.64
C VAL A 611 -13.49 6.63 1.15
N SER A 612 -14.32 7.68 1.24
CA SER A 612 -15.66 7.61 1.80
C SER A 612 -16.76 7.65 0.73
N LYS A 613 -17.85 6.95 1.00
CA LYS A 613 -19.10 6.96 0.20
C LYS A 613 -20.28 6.99 1.14
N ASN A 614 -21.32 7.75 0.79
CA ASN A 614 -22.58 7.85 1.54
C ASN A 614 -23.77 7.35 0.75
N ASN A 615 -24.68 6.63 1.41
CA ASN A 615 -26.02 6.36 0.92
C ASN A 615 -27.00 7.04 1.87
N ALA A 616 -28.09 7.58 1.33
CA ALA A 616 -29.10 8.26 2.13
C ALA A 616 -30.51 7.77 1.80
N ASN A 617 -31.35 7.61 2.83
CA ASN A 617 -32.78 7.48 2.70
C ASN A 617 -33.41 8.82 3.09
N ILE A 618 -34.14 9.40 2.17
CA ILE A 618 -34.63 10.77 2.26
C ILE A 618 -36.16 10.75 2.28
N TYR A 619 -36.76 11.31 3.31
CA TYR A 619 -38.21 11.45 3.47
C TYR A 619 -38.53 12.91 3.52
N ALA A 620 -39.55 13.34 2.74
CA ALA A 620 -39.97 14.73 2.72
C ALA A 620 -41.49 14.88 2.73
N GLY A 621 -41.94 15.94 3.39
CA GLY A 621 -43.30 16.42 3.32
C GLY A 621 -43.34 17.83 2.78
N SER A 622 -44.28 18.14 1.88
CA SER A 622 -44.43 19.49 1.28
C SER A 622 -45.87 19.95 1.29
N LEU A 623 -46.05 21.22 1.59
CA LEU A 623 -47.34 21.93 1.52
C LEU A 623 -47.18 23.03 0.50
N TYR A 624 -48.19 23.21 -0.33
CA TYR A 624 -48.25 24.24 -1.36
C TYR A 624 -49.61 24.99 -1.27
N TYR A 625 -49.57 26.28 -1.41
CA TYR A 625 -50.73 27.17 -1.53
C TYR A 625 -50.52 28.11 -2.70
N GLN A 626 -51.57 28.33 -3.51
CA GLN A 626 -51.59 29.28 -4.59
C GLN A 626 -52.86 30.11 -4.48
N HIS A 627 -52.74 31.44 -4.63
CA HIS A 627 -53.83 32.41 -4.67
C HIS A 627 -53.78 33.20 -5.96
N ILE A 628 -54.92 33.33 -6.62
CA ILE A 628 -55.06 34.13 -7.82
C ILE A 628 -55.74 35.46 -7.42
N SER A 629 -55.02 36.56 -7.56
CA SER A 629 -55.48 37.89 -7.18
C SER A 629 -55.75 38.72 -8.37
N TYR A 630 -57.01 39.23 -8.43
CA TYR A 630 -57.43 40.20 -9.42
C TYR A 630 -57.44 41.61 -8.84
N TRP A 631 -56.50 42.01 -8.08
CA TRP A 631 -56.33 43.28 -7.43
C TRP A 631 -56.41 44.45 -8.42
N SER A 632 -57.41 45.35 -8.33
CA SER A 632 -57.71 46.38 -9.28
C SER A 632 -56.55 47.37 -9.53
N THR A 633 -55.78 47.71 -8.50
CA THR A 633 -54.64 48.61 -8.67
C THR A 633 -53.53 47.92 -9.50
N TRP A 634 -53.37 46.61 -9.37
CA TRP A 634 -52.44 45.80 -10.16
C TRP A 634 -52.88 45.70 -11.61
N GLN A 635 -54.18 45.44 -11.85
CA GLN A 635 -54.76 45.40 -13.22
C GLN A 635 -54.59 46.71 -13.93
N ASN A 636 -54.88 47.82 -13.25
CA ASN A 636 -54.73 49.19 -13.81
C ASN A 636 -53.26 49.50 -14.13
N LEU A 637 -52.29 49.04 -13.28
CA LEU A 637 -50.88 49.21 -13.54
C LEU A 637 -50.46 48.47 -14.80
N LEU A 638 -50.84 47.21 -14.96
CA LEU A 638 -50.52 46.39 -16.13
C LEU A 638 -51.16 46.95 -17.40
N GLN A 639 -52.40 47.31 -17.35
CA GLN A 639 -53.14 47.93 -18.48
C GLN A 639 -52.43 49.21 -18.96
N ASN A 640 -52.02 50.06 -18.03
CA ASN A 640 -51.30 51.32 -18.35
C ASN A 640 -49.86 51.10 -18.80
N THR A 641 -49.17 49.97 -18.40
CA THR A 641 -47.78 49.78 -18.69
C THR A 641 -47.54 48.93 -19.96
N ILE A 642 -48.33 47.88 -20.13
CA ILE A 642 -48.16 46.91 -21.22
C ILE A 642 -49.41 46.63 -22.02
N GLY A 643 -50.52 47.30 -21.69
CA GLY A 643 -51.79 47.15 -22.41
C GLY A 643 -52.46 45.77 -22.25
N ALA A 644 -52.12 45.04 -21.22
CA ALA A 644 -52.64 43.69 -20.96
C ALA A 644 -53.33 43.61 -19.58
N GLU A 645 -54.37 42.78 -19.49
CA GLU A 645 -54.95 42.37 -18.22
C GLU A 645 -54.47 40.98 -17.83
N ALA A 646 -53.88 40.83 -16.64
CA ALA A 646 -53.42 39.55 -16.14
C ALA A 646 -53.55 39.53 -14.62
N PRO A 647 -53.94 38.38 -14.05
CA PRO A 647 -53.97 38.22 -12.59
C PRO A 647 -52.57 38.19 -12.00
N LEU A 648 -52.47 38.50 -10.72
CA LEU A 648 -51.30 38.27 -9.94
C LEU A 648 -51.45 36.92 -9.24
N VAL A 649 -50.63 35.94 -9.61
CA VAL A 649 -50.63 34.62 -9.00
C VAL A 649 -49.56 34.60 -7.90
N LEU A 650 -49.96 34.40 -6.65
CA LEU A 650 -49.12 34.30 -5.49
C LEU A 650 -49.01 32.82 -5.06
N ASN A 651 -47.83 32.32 -4.82
CA ASN A 651 -47.64 30.99 -4.29
C ASN A 651 -46.77 30.97 -3.03
N ALA A 652 -47.06 30.05 -2.17
CA ALA A 652 -46.26 29.77 -0.97
C ALA A 652 -46.06 28.26 -0.83
N GLN A 653 -44.83 27.84 -0.52
CA GLN A 653 -44.52 26.45 -0.26
C GLN A 653 -43.74 26.32 1.05
N LEU A 654 -44.02 25.25 1.79
CA LEU A 654 -43.27 24.82 2.94
C LEU A 654 -42.91 23.36 2.75
N THR A 655 -41.60 23.05 2.78
CA THR A 655 -41.09 21.67 2.60
C THR A 655 -40.18 21.34 3.74
N TYR A 656 -40.38 20.18 4.34
CA TYR A 656 -39.44 19.57 5.30
C TYR A 656 -38.86 18.28 4.70
N CYS A 657 -37.61 18.06 4.92
CA CYS A 657 -36.89 16.88 4.42
C CYS A 657 -35.94 16.36 5.51
N HIS A 658 -36.02 15.06 5.78
CA HIS A 658 -35.11 14.33 6.66
C HIS A 658 -34.35 13.30 5.83
N ALA A 659 -33.01 13.32 5.87
CA ALA A 659 -32.15 12.35 5.24
C ALA A 659 -31.39 11.54 6.28
N SER A 660 -31.60 10.24 6.33
CA SER A 660 -30.83 9.28 7.12
C SER A 660 -29.64 8.81 6.27
N ASN A 661 -28.43 9.16 6.69
CA ASN A 661 -27.17 8.91 5.98
C ASN A 661 -26.46 7.69 6.56
N ASP A 662 -25.88 6.87 5.70
CA ASP A 662 -25.01 5.71 6.01
C ASP A 662 -23.72 5.83 5.19
N MET A 663 -22.65 6.23 5.86
CA MET A 663 -21.33 6.40 5.26
C MET A 663 -20.45 5.17 5.50
N LYS A 664 -19.70 4.78 4.46
CA LYS A 664 -18.64 3.78 4.53
C LYS A 664 -17.32 4.36 4.09
N THR A 665 -16.30 4.17 4.90
CA THR A 665 -14.93 4.62 4.65
C THR A 665 -13.99 3.43 4.58
N ASN A 666 -13.15 3.39 3.53
CA ASN A 666 -12.08 2.41 3.37
C ASN A 666 -10.75 3.15 3.33
N MET A 667 -9.83 2.83 4.22
CA MET A 667 -8.54 3.51 4.28
C MET A 667 -7.42 2.57 4.69
N THR A 668 -6.18 2.94 4.33
CA THR A 668 -4.97 2.25 4.76
C THR A 668 -4.12 3.22 5.55
N THR A 669 -3.69 2.82 6.74
CA THR A 669 -2.70 3.58 7.51
C THR A 669 -1.32 3.38 6.90
N THR A 670 -0.48 4.39 6.99
CA THR A 670 0.85 4.40 6.36
C THR A 670 2.00 4.46 7.36
N TYR A 671 1.71 4.53 8.69
CA TYR A 671 2.78 4.51 9.69
C TYR A 671 3.31 3.10 9.94
N ALA A 672 4.61 2.99 10.15
CA ALA A 672 5.26 1.73 10.51
C ALA A 672 4.97 1.36 11.99
N PRO A 673 5.01 0.05 12.37
CA PRO A 673 5.30 -1.07 11.49
C PRO A 673 4.07 -1.65 10.79
N LEU A 674 2.87 -1.12 11.07
CA LEU A 674 1.62 -1.71 10.64
C LEU A 674 0.96 -0.88 9.55
N LYS A 675 1.18 -1.24 8.29
CA LYS A 675 0.26 -0.86 7.21
C LYS A 675 -1.01 -1.68 7.39
N THR A 676 -1.99 -1.11 8.08
CA THR A 676 -3.27 -1.77 8.32
C THR A 676 -4.32 -1.17 7.41
N THR A 677 -5.04 -2.02 6.68
CA THR A 677 -6.20 -1.62 5.90
C THR A 677 -7.44 -1.75 6.77
N TYR A 678 -8.13 -0.63 6.99
CA TYR A 678 -9.43 -0.58 7.64
C TYR A 678 -10.50 -0.50 6.55
N SER A 679 -11.31 -1.54 6.44
CA SER A 679 -12.44 -1.61 5.52
C SER A 679 -13.75 -1.40 6.26
N GLU A 680 -14.70 -0.71 5.60
CA GLU A 680 -16.05 -0.52 6.11
C GLU A 680 -16.13 0.15 7.50
N ILE A 681 -15.30 1.16 7.76
CA ILE A 681 -15.55 2.08 8.87
C ILE A 681 -16.88 2.78 8.57
N LYS A 682 -17.86 2.65 9.48
CA LYS A 682 -19.24 3.16 9.27
C LYS A 682 -19.50 4.38 10.13
N GLY A 683 -20.31 5.29 9.59
CA GLY A 683 -20.84 6.43 10.33
C GLY A 683 -22.26 6.74 9.85
N ASP A 684 -23.18 6.91 10.81
CA ASP A 684 -24.60 7.17 10.56
C ASP A 684 -25.00 8.50 11.18
N TRP A 685 -25.78 9.33 10.45
CA TRP A 685 -26.29 10.61 10.95
C TRP A 685 -27.54 11.07 10.22
N GLY A 686 -28.26 12.04 10.82
CA GLY A 686 -29.39 12.72 10.23
C GLY A 686 -28.99 14.06 9.58
N ASN A 687 -29.67 14.40 8.49
CA ASN A 687 -29.75 15.77 7.98
C ASN A 687 -31.21 16.21 7.98
N ASP A 688 -31.52 17.31 8.68
CA ASP A 688 -32.82 17.95 8.67
C ASP A 688 -32.78 19.19 7.79
N CYS A 689 -33.72 19.32 6.88
CA CYS A 689 -33.75 20.43 5.92
C CYS A 689 -35.15 21.04 5.80
N PHE A 690 -35.23 22.36 5.94
CA PHE A 690 -36.44 23.15 5.75
C PHE A 690 -36.32 24.06 4.54
N GLY A 691 -37.36 24.08 3.68
CA GLY A 691 -37.45 24.95 2.52
C GLY A 691 -38.70 25.75 2.55
N ILE A 692 -38.58 27.07 2.39
CA ILE A 692 -39.71 27.99 2.23
C ILE A 692 -39.55 28.67 0.87
N GLU A 693 -40.62 28.67 0.07
CA GLU A 693 -40.68 29.44 -1.16
C GLU A 693 -41.92 30.37 -1.13
N LEU A 694 -41.71 31.60 -1.50
CA LEU A 694 -42.74 32.57 -1.79
C LEU A 694 -42.54 33.05 -3.22
N GLY A 695 -43.61 33.04 -4.03
CA GLY A 695 -43.54 33.44 -5.44
C GLY A 695 -44.67 34.38 -5.86
N ALA A 696 -44.37 35.20 -6.85
CA ALA A 696 -45.32 36.03 -7.54
C ALA A 696 -45.10 35.86 -9.05
N THR A 697 -46.17 35.54 -9.78
CA THR A 697 -46.15 35.26 -11.22
C THR A 697 -47.28 36.03 -11.88
N VAL A 698 -47.06 36.55 -13.08
CA VAL A 698 -48.05 37.28 -13.88
C VAL A 698 -48.25 36.58 -15.23
N PRO A 699 -49.26 35.75 -15.42
CA PRO A 699 -49.52 35.06 -16.67
C PRO A 699 -50.16 36.01 -17.69
N ILE A 700 -49.44 36.35 -18.74
CA ILE A 700 -49.86 37.27 -19.78
C ILE A 700 -50.07 36.49 -21.08
N GLN A 701 -51.32 36.47 -21.57
CA GLN A 701 -51.64 35.85 -22.85
C GLN A 701 -51.20 36.76 -24.00
N THR A 702 -50.83 36.15 -25.13
CA THR A 702 -50.42 36.89 -26.35
C THR A 702 -50.89 36.20 -27.62
N GLU A 703 -51.58 36.93 -28.43
CA GLU A 703 -52.10 36.47 -29.75
C GLU A 703 -51.06 36.68 -30.88
N SER A 704 -50.03 37.46 -30.62
CA SER A 704 -49.04 37.89 -31.63
C SER A 704 -47.82 37.02 -31.79
N SER A 705 -47.61 36.05 -30.92
CA SER A 705 -46.40 35.17 -30.97
C SER A 705 -46.70 33.87 -31.71
N LEU A 706 -45.77 33.47 -32.60
CA LEU A 706 -45.78 32.15 -33.26
C LEU A 706 -45.16 31.04 -32.41
N LEU A 707 -44.47 31.39 -31.34
CA LEU A 707 -43.68 30.46 -30.54
C LEU A 707 -44.35 30.09 -29.20
N PHE A 708 -45.17 30.98 -28.62
CA PHE A 708 -45.86 30.75 -27.34
C PHE A 708 -47.17 31.52 -27.27
N ASP A 709 -48.11 31.02 -26.52
CA ASP A 709 -49.42 31.62 -26.33
C ASP A 709 -49.50 32.42 -25.03
N MET A 710 -48.63 32.12 -24.08
CA MET A 710 -48.57 32.81 -22.81
C MET A 710 -47.10 32.97 -22.35
N TYR A 711 -46.78 34.12 -21.77
CA TYR A 711 -45.53 34.35 -21.07
C TYR A 711 -45.82 34.84 -19.66
N SER A 712 -45.09 34.26 -18.69
CA SER A 712 -45.33 34.50 -17.27
C SER A 712 -44.05 34.96 -16.59
N PRO A 713 -43.75 36.26 -16.51
CA PRO A 713 -42.68 36.75 -15.68
C PRO A 713 -42.95 36.41 -14.21
N PHE A 714 -41.91 36.03 -13.46
CA PHE A 714 -42.03 35.69 -12.06
C PHE A 714 -40.85 36.16 -11.23
N LEU A 715 -41.12 36.35 -9.96
CA LEU A 715 -40.15 36.60 -8.90
C LEU A 715 -40.43 35.62 -7.77
N LYS A 716 -39.38 34.92 -7.29
CA LYS A 716 -39.51 34.02 -6.15
C LYS A 716 -38.49 34.40 -5.06
N LEU A 717 -38.84 34.16 -3.82
CA LEU A 717 -37.98 34.20 -2.67
C LEU A 717 -37.87 32.77 -2.11
N GLN A 718 -36.69 32.22 -2.06
CA GLN A 718 -36.48 30.83 -1.63
C GLN A 718 -35.45 30.78 -0.50
N LEU A 719 -35.90 30.33 0.66
CA LEU A 719 -35.08 30.06 1.83
C LEU A 719 -34.89 28.54 2.00
N VAL A 720 -33.68 28.07 2.13
CA VAL A 720 -33.39 26.71 2.53
C VAL A 720 -32.44 26.76 3.72
N HIS A 721 -32.77 26.04 4.78
CA HIS A 721 -31.91 25.79 5.94
C HIS A 721 -31.77 24.29 6.13
N ALA A 722 -30.54 23.81 6.19
CA ALA A 722 -30.25 22.42 6.41
C ALA A 722 -29.25 22.27 7.59
N HIS A 723 -29.53 21.31 8.46
CA HIS A 723 -28.72 20.95 9.62
C HIS A 723 -28.26 19.52 9.50
N GLN A 724 -27.00 19.26 9.83
CA GLN A 724 -26.42 17.94 9.95
C GLN A 724 -26.12 17.66 11.41
N ASP A 725 -26.57 16.52 11.92
CA ASP A 725 -26.27 16.07 13.28
C ASP A 725 -24.80 15.72 13.45
N ASP A 726 -24.28 15.84 14.66
CA ASP A 726 -23.00 15.29 15.03
C ASP A 726 -23.05 13.76 15.10
N PHE A 727 -21.94 13.10 14.78
CA PHE A 727 -21.86 11.65 14.82
C PHE A 727 -20.44 11.13 14.98
N LYS A 728 -20.34 9.83 15.28
CA LYS A 728 -19.07 9.10 15.42
C LYS A 728 -19.04 7.90 14.47
N GLU A 729 -17.88 7.70 13.84
CA GLU A 729 -17.62 6.44 13.15
C GLU A 729 -17.39 5.30 14.14
N ASN A 730 -17.66 4.06 13.73
CA ASN A 730 -17.70 2.87 14.59
C ASN A 730 -16.32 2.25 14.89
N ASN A 731 -15.21 2.83 14.45
CA ASN A 731 -13.86 2.28 14.65
C ASN A 731 -13.12 3.06 15.75
N SER A 732 -12.60 2.37 16.77
CA SER A 732 -11.91 3.01 17.90
C SER A 732 -10.55 3.59 17.55
N ASP A 733 -9.85 2.99 16.57
CA ASP A 733 -8.45 3.34 16.25
C ASP A 733 -8.35 4.44 15.20
N GLN A 734 -9.18 4.35 14.16
CA GLN A 734 -9.11 5.22 12.98
C GLN A 734 -10.42 5.96 12.71
N GLY A 735 -11.43 5.74 13.53
CA GLY A 735 -12.72 6.42 13.42
C GLY A 735 -12.60 7.90 13.74
N ARG A 736 -13.51 8.67 13.14
CA ARG A 736 -13.61 10.13 13.29
C ARG A 736 -14.89 10.50 14.05
N TYR A 737 -14.82 11.61 14.76
CA TYR A 737 -15.97 12.34 15.22
C TYR A 737 -16.17 13.56 14.34
N PHE A 738 -17.39 13.81 13.95
CA PHE A 738 -17.81 14.97 13.17
C PHE A 738 -18.77 15.80 13.99
N GLU A 739 -18.48 17.07 14.19
CA GLU A 739 -19.41 18.02 14.81
C GLU A 739 -20.56 18.34 13.86
N SER A 740 -21.65 18.87 14.40
CA SER A 740 -22.81 19.33 13.64
C SER A 740 -22.43 20.47 12.66
N SER A 741 -23.16 20.56 11.56
CA SER A 741 -22.92 21.55 10.53
C SER A 741 -24.25 22.13 10.01
N ASN A 742 -24.19 23.35 9.48
CA ASN A 742 -25.38 24.03 8.98
C ASN A 742 -25.14 24.67 7.60
N LEU A 743 -26.18 24.64 6.79
CA LEU A 743 -26.30 25.38 5.54
C LEU A 743 -27.55 26.29 5.58
N THR A 744 -27.37 27.57 5.30
CA THR A 744 -28.47 28.48 5.06
C THR A 744 -28.29 29.14 3.72
N ASN A 745 -29.32 29.12 2.89
CA ASN A 745 -29.34 29.75 1.58
C ASN A 745 -30.66 30.52 1.39
N LEU A 746 -30.55 31.82 1.10
CA LEU A 746 -31.67 32.66 0.65
C LEU A 746 -31.38 33.10 -0.77
N SER A 747 -32.18 32.69 -1.72
CA SER A 747 -32.04 33.04 -3.13
C SER A 747 -33.29 33.78 -3.69
N LEU A 748 -33.09 34.54 -4.75
CA LEU A 748 -34.10 35.36 -5.40
C LEU A 748 -34.21 35.01 -6.89
N PRO A 749 -34.84 33.88 -7.28
CA PRO A 749 -35.03 33.53 -8.67
C PRO A 749 -35.93 34.57 -9.37
N ILE A 750 -35.46 35.14 -10.47
CA ILE A 750 -36.17 36.06 -11.34
C ILE A 750 -36.15 35.46 -12.74
N GLY A 751 -37.31 35.32 -13.37
CA GLY A 751 -37.34 34.64 -14.66
C GLY A 751 -38.66 34.83 -15.42
N VAL A 752 -38.74 34.08 -16.51
CA VAL A 752 -39.93 34.01 -17.34
C VAL A 752 -40.24 32.57 -17.71
N LYS A 753 -41.51 32.18 -17.64
CA LYS A 753 -42.06 30.93 -18.15
C LYS A 753 -42.81 31.24 -19.45
N LEU A 754 -42.54 30.52 -20.51
CA LEU A 754 -43.17 30.56 -21.81
C LEU A 754 -44.00 29.29 -21.97
N GLU A 755 -45.26 29.41 -22.38
CA GLU A 755 -46.18 28.29 -22.55
C GLU A 755 -46.81 28.28 -23.93
N ARG A 756 -46.95 27.10 -24.52
CA ARG A 756 -47.63 26.83 -25.77
C ARG A 756 -48.70 25.81 -25.55
N PHE A 757 -49.95 26.15 -25.93
CA PHE A 757 -51.08 25.24 -25.89
C PHE A 757 -51.29 24.62 -27.28
N ALA A 758 -51.60 23.33 -27.32
CA ALA A 758 -51.74 22.56 -28.53
C ALA A 758 -52.94 21.62 -28.47
N HIS A 759 -53.55 21.33 -29.64
CA HIS A 759 -54.62 20.34 -29.81
C HIS A 759 -55.86 20.62 -28.96
N ASN A 760 -56.39 21.85 -29.04
CA ASN A 760 -57.55 22.31 -28.28
C ASN A 760 -57.35 22.11 -26.77
N ASP A 761 -56.22 22.56 -26.27
CA ASP A 761 -55.79 22.54 -24.84
C ASP A 761 -55.63 21.17 -24.22
N THR A 762 -55.56 20.08 -25.01
CA THR A 762 -55.25 18.73 -24.51
C THR A 762 -53.75 18.54 -24.20
N ALA A 763 -52.90 19.40 -24.71
CA ALA A 763 -51.48 19.39 -24.42
C ALA A 763 -50.94 20.82 -24.25
N SER A 764 -50.00 20.98 -23.31
CA SER A 764 -49.26 22.23 -23.20
C SER A 764 -47.77 21.91 -23.03
N TYR A 765 -46.97 22.81 -23.55
CA TYR A 765 -45.50 22.74 -23.44
C TYR A 765 -45.01 24.03 -22.81
N HIS A 766 -44.07 23.94 -21.90
CA HIS A 766 -43.49 25.11 -21.27
C HIS A 766 -41.99 25.08 -21.22
N VAL A 767 -41.38 26.26 -21.29
CA VAL A 767 -39.97 26.50 -21.08
C VAL A 767 -39.81 27.65 -20.10
N THR A 768 -38.98 27.46 -19.08
CA THR A 768 -38.69 28.48 -18.06
C THR A 768 -37.22 28.83 -18.11
N ALA A 769 -36.89 30.11 -18.13
CA ALA A 769 -35.53 30.61 -17.99
C ALA A 769 -35.49 31.60 -16.82
N ALA A 770 -34.54 31.40 -15.92
CA ALA A 770 -34.40 32.26 -14.73
C ALA A 770 -32.93 32.47 -14.32
N TYR A 771 -32.71 33.62 -13.70
CA TYR A 771 -31.46 33.91 -12.97
C TYR A 771 -31.77 33.91 -11.47
N SER A 772 -30.96 33.20 -10.71
CA SER A 772 -31.14 33.00 -9.26
C SER A 772 -29.86 33.37 -8.48
N PRO A 773 -29.76 34.61 -7.99
CA PRO A 773 -28.68 34.99 -7.09
C PRO A 773 -28.99 34.53 -5.66
N ASP A 774 -27.94 34.04 -4.96
CA ASP A 774 -27.99 33.81 -3.52
C ASP A 774 -27.71 35.13 -2.80
N ILE A 775 -28.72 35.68 -2.12
CA ILE A 775 -28.64 36.94 -1.36
C ILE A 775 -27.88 36.70 -0.05
N VAL A 776 -28.26 35.65 0.68
CA VAL A 776 -27.63 35.22 1.91
C VAL A 776 -27.22 33.77 1.77
N ARG A 777 -25.99 33.42 2.19
CA ARG A 777 -25.53 32.03 2.21
C ARG A 777 -24.43 31.80 3.23
N SER A 778 -24.60 30.75 4.04
CA SER A 778 -23.51 30.12 4.78
C SER A 778 -22.96 28.94 3.98
N ASN A 779 -21.67 28.69 4.01
CA ASN A 779 -21.08 27.47 3.44
C ASN A 779 -20.84 26.48 4.58
N PRO A 780 -21.29 25.22 4.46
CA PRO A 780 -21.14 24.25 5.52
C PRO A 780 -19.68 23.94 5.82
N ASP A 781 -19.36 23.85 7.09
CA ASP A 781 -18.10 23.28 7.58
C ASP A 781 -18.39 22.48 8.85
N CYS A 782 -17.53 21.54 9.17
CA CYS A 782 -17.61 20.81 10.44
C CYS A 782 -16.22 20.60 11.02
N THR A 783 -16.11 20.69 12.34
CA THR A 783 -14.94 20.25 13.07
C THR A 783 -14.93 18.74 13.10
N THR A 784 -13.78 18.16 12.76
CA THR A 784 -13.57 16.72 12.72
C THR A 784 -12.40 16.38 13.61
N SER A 785 -12.49 15.30 14.38
CA SER A 785 -11.40 14.81 15.21
C SER A 785 -11.26 13.29 15.11
N LEU A 786 -10.08 12.76 15.43
CA LEU A 786 -9.89 11.32 15.61
C LEU A 786 -10.47 10.88 16.97
N LEU A 787 -11.18 9.75 16.99
CA LEU A 787 -11.73 9.19 18.24
C LEU A 787 -10.62 8.79 19.23
N VAL A 788 -9.48 8.32 18.74
CA VAL A 788 -8.32 7.94 19.56
C VAL A 788 -7.63 9.15 20.20
N SER A 789 -7.81 10.36 19.66
CA SER A 789 -7.17 11.58 20.15
C SER A 789 -8.04 12.82 19.90
N PRO A 790 -9.20 12.94 20.57
CA PRO A 790 -10.24 13.90 20.20
C PRO A 790 -9.87 15.36 20.49
N THR A 791 -8.84 15.61 21.32
CA THR A 791 -8.37 16.97 21.66
C THR A 791 -7.13 17.40 20.91
N SER A 792 -6.33 16.46 20.42
CA SER A 792 -5.03 16.74 19.76
C SER A 792 -5.05 16.52 18.25
N ALA A 793 -5.93 15.65 17.74
CA ALA A 793 -6.08 15.39 16.31
C ALA A 793 -7.39 16.01 15.80
N VAL A 794 -7.41 17.33 15.66
CA VAL A 794 -8.61 18.11 15.29
C VAL A 794 -8.32 18.94 14.04
N TRP A 795 -9.30 19.01 13.13
CA TRP A 795 -9.24 19.86 11.94
C TRP A 795 -10.63 20.28 11.50
N VAL A 796 -10.72 21.32 10.66
CA VAL A 796 -11.97 21.79 10.09
C VAL A 796 -12.08 21.31 8.64
N THR A 797 -13.16 20.61 8.34
CA THR A 797 -13.53 20.18 6.98
C THR A 797 -14.58 21.12 6.41
N LYS A 798 -14.27 21.76 5.29
CA LYS A 798 -15.18 22.72 4.62
C LYS A 798 -15.82 22.07 3.41
N ALA A 799 -17.13 22.23 3.28
CA ALA A 799 -17.85 21.83 2.08
C ALA A 799 -17.34 22.57 0.82
N ASN A 800 -17.65 22.02 -0.33
CA ASN A 800 -17.42 22.71 -1.60
C ASN A 800 -18.22 24.00 -1.66
N ASN A 801 -17.56 25.08 -1.96
CA ASN A 801 -18.23 26.37 -2.12
C ASN A 801 -18.83 26.45 -3.55
N LEU A 802 -20.14 26.34 -3.66
CA LEU A 802 -20.84 26.52 -4.93
C LEU A 802 -20.91 28.03 -5.32
N ALA A 803 -21.00 28.35 -6.59
CA ALA A 803 -21.16 29.76 -7.01
C ALA A 803 -22.49 30.35 -6.52
N ARG A 804 -22.47 31.64 -6.16
CA ARG A 804 -23.68 32.33 -5.63
C ARG A 804 -24.75 32.62 -6.68
N SER A 805 -24.39 32.60 -7.94
CA SER A 805 -25.33 32.87 -9.03
C SER A 805 -25.64 31.59 -9.79
N ALA A 806 -26.92 31.35 -10.03
CA ALA A 806 -27.41 30.24 -10.82
C ALA A 806 -28.16 30.74 -12.06
N PHE A 807 -27.94 30.05 -13.17
CA PHE A 807 -28.83 30.09 -14.33
C PHE A 807 -29.68 28.84 -14.33
N ILE A 808 -31.00 29.01 -14.44
CA ILE A 808 -31.96 27.91 -14.37
C ILE A 808 -32.70 27.84 -15.71
N LEU A 809 -32.77 26.65 -16.28
CA LEU A 809 -33.56 26.33 -17.47
C LEU A 809 -34.44 25.13 -17.14
N LYS A 810 -35.74 25.22 -17.40
CA LYS A 810 -36.69 24.11 -17.26
C LYS A 810 -37.48 23.95 -18.55
N ALA A 811 -37.80 22.71 -18.91
CA ALA A 811 -38.69 22.40 -20.03
C ALA A 811 -39.61 21.26 -19.60
N GLY A 812 -40.88 21.37 -19.91
CA GLY A 812 -41.84 20.36 -19.53
C GLY A 812 -43.11 20.41 -20.37
N ASN A 813 -43.98 19.47 -20.08
CA ASN A 813 -45.27 19.36 -20.76
C ASN A 813 -46.34 18.79 -19.85
N TYR A 814 -47.59 19.10 -20.22
CA TYR A 814 -48.81 18.44 -19.71
C TYR A 814 -49.52 17.77 -20.88
N LEU A 815 -50.15 16.64 -20.65
CA LEU A 815 -50.90 15.89 -21.63
C LEU A 815 -52.15 15.31 -20.98
N SER A 816 -53.35 15.82 -21.32
CA SER A 816 -54.63 15.29 -20.89
C SER A 816 -54.97 14.05 -21.70
N LEU A 817 -54.96 12.86 -21.09
CA LEU A 817 -55.35 11.59 -21.73
C LEU A 817 -56.87 11.39 -21.71
N SER A 818 -57.54 11.93 -20.72
CA SER A 818 -59.00 11.93 -20.53
C SER A 818 -59.40 13.08 -19.63
N HIS A 819 -60.70 13.28 -19.44
CA HIS A 819 -61.18 14.30 -18.49
C HIS A 819 -60.66 14.13 -17.05
N ASN A 820 -60.22 12.92 -16.69
CA ASN A 820 -59.86 12.59 -15.32
C ASN A 820 -58.35 12.26 -15.15
N ILE A 821 -57.59 12.17 -16.26
CA ILE A 821 -56.20 11.74 -16.22
C ILE A 821 -55.32 12.69 -17.03
N GLU A 822 -54.35 13.28 -16.37
CA GLU A 822 -53.31 14.11 -16.98
C GLU A 822 -51.94 13.56 -16.69
N LEU A 823 -51.09 13.54 -17.69
CA LEU A 823 -49.65 13.27 -17.53
C LEU A 823 -48.86 14.56 -17.51
N PHE A 824 -47.82 14.64 -16.70
CA PHE A 824 -46.89 15.75 -16.70
C PHE A 824 -45.45 15.27 -16.66
N SER A 825 -44.57 16.05 -17.29
CA SER A 825 -43.15 15.83 -17.18
C SER A 825 -42.39 17.14 -17.17
N GLN A 826 -41.23 17.14 -16.51
CA GLN A 826 -40.33 18.30 -16.52
C GLN A 826 -38.88 17.83 -16.46
N PHE A 827 -38.04 18.48 -17.23
CA PHE A 827 -36.61 18.46 -17.11
C PHE A 827 -36.13 19.81 -16.61
N GLY A 828 -35.32 19.82 -15.55
CA GLY A 828 -34.70 21.03 -15.00
C GLY A 828 -33.20 20.96 -15.10
N PHE A 829 -32.59 22.09 -15.41
CA PHE A 829 -31.16 22.28 -15.44
C PHE A 829 -30.78 23.54 -14.68
N GLU A 830 -29.86 23.44 -13.73
CA GLU A 830 -29.29 24.59 -13.02
C GLU A 830 -27.76 24.58 -13.17
N LEU A 831 -27.20 25.70 -13.59
CA LEU A 831 -25.77 25.93 -13.76
C LEU A 831 -25.28 26.98 -12.75
N ARG A 832 -24.32 26.63 -11.89
CA ARG A 832 -23.65 27.51 -10.94
C ARG A 832 -22.11 27.39 -11.12
N GLY A 833 -21.52 28.24 -11.95
CA GLY A 833 -20.07 28.21 -12.17
C GLY A 833 -19.58 26.78 -12.51
N SER A 834 -18.92 26.09 -11.56
CA SER A 834 -18.39 24.73 -11.77
C SER A 834 -19.32 23.61 -11.28
N SER A 835 -20.58 23.92 -10.87
CA SER A 835 -21.58 22.91 -10.50
C SER A 835 -22.76 22.91 -11.44
N ARG A 836 -23.37 21.75 -11.63
CA ARG A 836 -24.52 21.50 -12.47
C ARG A 836 -25.51 20.65 -11.72
N THR A 837 -26.77 21.05 -11.73
CA THR A 837 -27.86 20.24 -11.19
C THR A 837 -28.82 19.88 -12.33
N TYR A 838 -29.27 18.65 -12.35
CA TYR A 838 -30.28 18.14 -13.27
C TYR A 838 -31.40 17.53 -12.44
N ASN A 839 -32.62 17.83 -12.75
CA ASN A 839 -33.77 17.14 -12.19
C ASN A 839 -34.71 16.68 -13.30
N VAL A 840 -35.35 15.54 -13.08
CA VAL A 840 -36.33 14.95 -14.02
C VAL A 840 -37.53 14.49 -13.20
N ASP A 841 -38.69 14.98 -13.60
CA ASP A 841 -39.97 14.63 -13.02
C ASP A 841 -40.87 14.03 -14.09
N LEU A 842 -41.54 12.94 -13.76
CA LEU A 842 -42.52 12.30 -14.62
C LEU A 842 -43.68 11.80 -13.75
N GLY A 843 -44.88 12.34 -13.98
CA GLY A 843 -46.02 12.04 -13.13
C GLY A 843 -47.36 11.98 -13.85
N SER A 844 -48.34 11.60 -13.09
CA SER A 844 -49.74 11.55 -13.49
C SER A 844 -50.62 12.19 -12.43
N LYS A 845 -51.65 12.90 -12.84
CA LYS A 845 -52.72 13.38 -12.00
C LYS A 845 -54.02 12.62 -12.30
N ILE A 846 -54.76 12.32 -11.27
CA ILE A 846 -56.09 11.71 -11.37
C ILE A 846 -57.06 12.60 -10.62
N GLN A 847 -58.10 13.00 -11.30
CA GLN A 847 -59.11 13.88 -10.78
C GLN A 847 -60.39 13.08 -10.46
N PHE A 848 -61.15 13.56 -9.47
CA PHE A 848 -62.45 13.03 -9.08
C PHE A 848 -63.38 14.07 -8.45
#